data_c2641e5aae4675b03a9f84024d796a4f
#
_entry.id   c2641e5aae4675b03a9f84024d796a4f
#
_cell.length_a   1.000
_cell.length_b   1.000
_cell.length_c   1.000
_cell.angle_alpha   90.00
_cell.angle_beta   90.00
_cell.angle_gamma   90.00
#
_symmetry.space_group_name_H-M   'P 1'
#
loop_
_entity.id
_entity.type
_entity.pdbx_description
1 polymer ?
#
loop_
_entity_poly.entity_id
_entity_poly.type
_entity_poly.pdbx_seq_one_letter_code
_entity_poly.pdbx_strand_id
1 'polypeptide(L)'
;MSRKRKMASITSAGLVFAMLLSQSAVADLGTEQVKAAENTAKWVDTEYVVNGDFESSINGDGSITGWTKSTGSGLFVTKDEWAKNNTTQFTKIKDITGDNSLSQTIKNVEPGTYRISIDQDGQKDVKSGLYVKYLEQAKELPATTDWDNWETVTTDEFTIEAVQDVDICIGGEVTNGYWGDIDNIKLQKLYETKSDDTDSSEENKKGYTISVNQTDVAVENGDTVNLEAKITYDGKEISELPEGVNLWWWVDTGNDHTDGLNDGTLEINDNSGKTLKAAYTTKSAGKYYVVAQLEDADKKVLGYVCTTITSKAPEIDTSVDNDDIVVAKVKDLSSDFIMGMDISSVITELDSGVIYKDYNGKVIDNVTDFCKFLAENDINHIRVRVWNNPYDSNGNGYGGGNNDVATAKKIADACRSAGIKMLVDFHCSDFWTDPSKQMVPKAWKDYTVDEKAVAVEKFINESLNTIDASKDVVDMVQVGNETTGGFIGETNMQAMCKLFSAGSKGVKDYNSDVKVVIHVESPQKNTLTNWSDNLEKYNVNYDILGTSYYPYWHGTLSNLKKELSYVQTKHNKDAMVVETSYAYTLDDSDGHGNTVREGNNDDSADATEPFTVQGQATFMRNLINAVNEAGGLGVYYWEPAWITVGDTTGLSEETAEARYEANKKIWEEKGSGWASSYSGEYDPKDAGKWYGGSAVDNQAMFYPDGTATAGLKVWNYVKTGAKVTKIGVEDIETADVTSEAGKEIELPKTVNVTYNTEKVEEN
;
A
#
# COMPACT_ATOMS: atom_id res chain seq x y z
N MET A 1 -19.09 16.58 40.04
CA MET A 1 -19.35 17.85 39.32
C MET A 1 -19.34 17.53 37.84
N SER A 2 -20.51 17.44 37.26
CA SER A 2 -20.75 16.99 35.88
C SER A 2 -20.42 18.12 34.89
N ARG A 3 -19.55 17.84 33.91
CA ARG A 3 -19.43 18.70 32.72
C ARG A 3 -20.17 18.00 31.57
N LYS A 4 -21.33 18.51 31.26
CA LYS A 4 -22.10 18.15 30.06
C LYS A 4 -21.36 18.68 28.83
N ARG A 5 -20.94 17.79 27.93
CA ARG A 5 -20.65 18.15 26.54
C ARG A 5 -21.96 18.07 25.75
N LYS A 6 -22.27 19.14 25.04
CA LYS A 6 -23.40 19.20 24.11
C LYS A 6 -22.94 18.67 22.77
N MET A 7 -23.49 17.55 22.32
CA MET A 7 -23.51 17.17 20.91
C MET A 7 -24.44 18.09 20.15
N ALA A 8 -23.99 18.71 19.09
CA ALA A 8 -24.80 19.40 18.10
C ALA A 8 -25.14 18.42 16.98
N SER A 9 -26.40 18.03 16.86
CA SER A 9 -26.90 17.28 15.72
C SER A 9 -26.98 18.20 14.50
N ILE A 10 -26.32 17.82 13.41
CA ILE A 10 -26.48 18.47 12.12
C ILE A 10 -27.53 17.68 11.35
N THR A 11 -28.72 18.24 11.26
CA THR A 11 -29.77 17.78 10.36
C THR A 11 -29.45 18.18 8.93
N SER A 12 -29.36 17.18 8.05
CA SER A 12 -29.29 17.36 6.61
C SER A 12 -30.53 18.04 6.06
N ALA A 13 -30.35 19.23 5.50
CA ALA A 13 -31.37 19.89 4.65
C ALA A 13 -30.97 19.67 3.18
N GLY A 14 -31.75 18.85 2.48
CA GLY A 14 -31.61 18.65 1.05
C GLY A 14 -31.93 19.90 0.26
N LEU A 15 -31.10 20.17 -0.76
CA LEU A 15 -31.41 21.14 -1.78
C LEU A 15 -31.60 20.40 -3.12
N VAL A 16 -32.88 20.30 -3.49
CA VAL A 16 -33.31 19.87 -4.82
C VAL A 16 -33.09 21.04 -5.77
N PHE A 17 -32.29 20.84 -6.83
CA PHE A 17 -32.27 21.76 -7.96
C PHE A 17 -32.94 21.10 -9.16
N ALA A 18 -34.09 21.67 -9.56
CA ALA A 18 -34.90 21.21 -10.67
C ALA A 18 -34.23 21.51 -12.02
N MET A 19 -34.14 20.50 -12.88
CA MET A 19 -33.88 20.69 -14.32
C MET A 19 -35.16 21.22 -14.99
N LEU A 20 -35.02 22.32 -15.70
CA LEU A 20 -35.99 22.78 -16.71
C LEU A 20 -35.42 22.47 -18.08
N LEU A 21 -36.05 21.49 -18.74
CA LEU A 21 -35.96 21.25 -20.16
C LEU A 21 -36.71 22.34 -20.94
N SER A 22 -36.10 22.94 -21.94
CA SER A 22 -36.87 23.48 -23.07
C SER A 22 -36.12 23.16 -24.37
N GLN A 23 -36.78 22.34 -25.19
CA GLN A 23 -36.47 22.14 -26.60
C GLN A 23 -36.86 23.38 -27.40
N SER A 24 -36.05 23.77 -28.35
CA SER A 24 -36.54 24.16 -29.67
C SER A 24 -35.38 24.18 -30.69
N ALA A 25 -35.71 23.67 -31.85
CA ALA A 25 -34.81 23.38 -32.97
C ALA A 25 -34.65 24.58 -33.89
N VAL A 26 -33.71 24.38 -34.84
CA VAL A 26 -33.58 24.87 -36.21
C VAL A 26 -32.51 25.94 -36.44
N ALA A 27 -31.50 25.44 -37.11
CA ALA A 27 -30.63 25.95 -38.18
C ALA A 27 -30.47 27.48 -38.39
N ASP A 28 -29.25 27.97 -38.42
CA ASP A 28 -28.66 28.49 -39.66
C ASP A 28 -27.11 28.67 -39.58
N LEU A 29 -26.51 28.69 -40.71
CA LEU A 29 -25.09 28.71 -41.04
C LEU A 29 -24.40 30.02 -40.70
N GLY A 30 -23.16 29.90 -40.19
CA GLY A 30 -22.12 30.87 -40.55
C GLY A 30 -21.66 31.82 -39.45
N THR A 31 -20.53 31.56 -39.01
CA THR A 31 -19.34 32.39 -38.69
C THR A 31 -18.61 31.79 -37.51
N GLU A 32 -17.45 31.23 -37.78
CA GLU A 32 -16.47 30.85 -36.77
C GLU A 32 -16.06 32.05 -35.94
N GLN A 33 -16.42 32.08 -34.67
CA GLN A 33 -15.67 32.82 -33.68
C GLN A 33 -14.79 31.82 -32.93
N VAL A 34 -13.49 31.91 -33.22
CA VAL A 34 -12.43 31.25 -32.45
C VAL A 34 -12.53 31.77 -31.03
N LYS A 35 -13.00 30.93 -30.11
CA LYS A 35 -12.82 31.15 -28.67
C LYS A 35 -11.34 30.92 -28.35
N ALA A 36 -10.68 31.98 -27.89
CA ALA A 36 -9.35 31.88 -27.30
C ALA A 36 -9.36 30.81 -26.20
N ALA A 37 -8.43 29.86 -26.29
CA ALA A 37 -8.17 28.92 -25.25
C ALA A 37 -7.61 29.69 -24.05
N GLU A 38 -8.20 29.53 -22.89
CA GLU A 38 -7.67 30.05 -21.63
C GLU A 38 -6.37 29.29 -21.31
N ASN A 39 -5.27 30.01 -21.19
CA ASN A 39 -4.03 29.50 -20.62
C ASN A 39 -4.31 29.14 -19.15
N THR A 40 -4.29 27.87 -18.80
CA THR A 40 -4.35 27.44 -17.41
C THR A 40 -2.94 27.26 -16.86
N ALA A 41 -2.43 28.32 -16.24
CA ALA A 41 -1.21 28.22 -15.45
C ALA A 41 -1.50 27.46 -14.14
N LYS A 42 -0.67 26.47 -13.81
CA LYS A 42 -0.84 25.62 -12.61
C LYS A 42 0.37 25.79 -11.68
N TRP A 43 0.08 25.99 -10.40
CA TRP A 43 1.10 25.94 -9.34
C TRP A 43 1.32 24.51 -8.92
N VAL A 44 2.59 24.11 -8.82
CA VAL A 44 3.00 22.75 -8.42
C VAL A 44 3.99 22.86 -7.26
N ASP A 45 3.80 22.06 -6.23
CA ASP A 45 4.72 21.97 -5.10
C ASP A 45 6.07 21.43 -5.58
N THR A 46 7.16 21.92 -4.99
CA THR A 46 8.51 21.47 -5.27
C THR A 46 9.11 20.82 -4.02
N GLU A 47 10.06 19.91 -4.22
CA GLU A 47 10.78 19.23 -3.13
C GLU A 47 11.92 20.09 -2.53
N TYR A 48 11.95 21.37 -2.81
CA TYR A 48 13.04 22.24 -2.36
C TYR A 48 13.00 22.56 -0.85
N VAL A 49 11.81 22.65 -0.24
CA VAL A 49 11.68 22.92 1.20
C VAL A 49 11.83 21.61 1.97
N VAL A 50 12.83 21.52 2.80
CA VAL A 50 13.08 20.35 3.65
C VAL A 50 12.24 20.46 4.93
N ASN A 51 11.45 19.42 5.24
CA ASN A 51 10.64 19.36 6.46
C ASN A 51 9.75 20.59 6.62
N GLY A 52 9.04 20.97 5.55
CA GLY A 52 8.11 22.10 5.58
C GLY A 52 6.81 21.81 6.32
N ASP A 53 6.47 20.53 6.49
CA ASP A 53 5.38 19.99 7.28
C ASP A 53 5.76 19.68 8.75
N PHE A 54 7.01 19.91 9.12
CA PHE A 54 7.57 19.68 10.45
C PHE A 54 7.51 18.24 10.98
N GLU A 55 7.13 17.25 10.16
CA GLU A 55 6.96 15.85 10.59
C GLU A 55 8.28 15.12 10.88
N SER A 56 9.42 15.64 10.42
CA SER A 56 10.72 15.08 10.78
C SER A 56 11.02 15.33 12.26
N SER A 57 11.65 14.34 12.90
CA SER A 57 11.94 14.35 14.34
C SER A 57 12.58 15.64 14.81
N ILE A 58 12.07 16.19 15.90
CA ILE A 58 12.72 17.28 16.65
C ILE A 58 13.94 16.67 17.33
N ASN A 59 15.11 17.28 17.13
CA ASN A 59 16.33 16.84 17.80
C ASN A 59 16.23 17.09 19.33
N GLY A 60 16.89 16.24 20.11
CA GLY A 60 16.84 16.31 21.58
C GLY A 60 17.37 17.61 22.21
N ASP A 61 18.04 18.47 21.43
CA ASP A 61 18.49 19.81 21.80
C ASP A 61 17.48 20.94 21.51
N GLY A 62 16.29 20.59 20.97
CA GLY A 62 15.22 21.50 20.57
C GLY A 62 15.42 22.17 19.21
N SER A 63 16.40 21.74 18.44
CA SER A 63 16.54 22.15 17.04
C SER A 63 15.51 21.43 16.16
N ILE A 64 15.13 22.06 15.03
CA ILE A 64 14.16 21.52 14.07
C ILE A 64 14.94 21.11 12.83
N THR A 65 14.78 19.86 12.38
CA THR A 65 15.47 19.34 11.19
C THR A 65 15.19 20.24 9.99
N GLY A 66 16.26 20.67 9.30
CA GLY A 66 16.18 21.53 8.12
C GLY A 66 15.95 23.02 8.39
N TRP A 67 15.62 23.42 9.62
CA TRP A 67 15.31 24.80 9.97
C TRP A 67 16.25 25.41 11.03
N THR A 68 16.54 26.68 10.88
CA THR A 68 17.35 27.47 11.84
C THR A 68 16.45 28.44 12.58
N LYS A 69 16.45 28.39 13.92
CA LYS A 69 15.75 29.33 14.79
C LYS A 69 16.65 30.52 15.12
N SER A 70 16.09 31.73 15.17
CA SER A 70 16.80 32.88 15.76
C SER A 70 17.05 32.65 17.24
N THR A 71 18.14 33.24 17.75
CA THR A 71 18.49 33.18 19.17
C THR A 71 17.39 33.80 20.03
N GLY A 72 16.78 33.00 20.90
CA GLY A 72 15.69 33.43 21.76
C GLY A 72 14.30 33.30 21.15
N SER A 73 14.18 32.77 19.92
CA SER A 73 12.86 32.49 19.30
C SER A 73 12.05 31.54 20.17
N GLY A 74 10.81 31.95 20.46
CA GLY A 74 9.81 31.14 21.17
C GLY A 74 9.00 30.24 20.26
N LEU A 75 9.19 30.29 18.94
CA LEU A 75 8.56 29.35 18.00
C LEU A 75 9.05 27.93 18.30
N PHE A 76 8.13 26.97 18.37
CA PHE A 76 8.48 25.57 18.65
C PHE A 76 7.53 24.62 17.93
N VAL A 77 8.07 23.49 17.48
CA VAL A 77 7.28 22.40 16.92
C VAL A 77 6.70 21.55 18.04
N THR A 78 5.44 21.20 17.91
CA THR A 78 4.71 20.34 18.87
C THR A 78 3.94 19.27 18.12
N LYS A 79 3.59 18.20 18.83
CA LYS A 79 2.64 17.17 18.38
C LYS A 79 1.29 17.44 19.00
N ASP A 80 0.25 17.48 18.17
CA ASP A 80 -1.12 17.62 18.64
C ASP A 80 -2.10 17.02 17.61
N GLU A 81 -3.23 16.52 18.07
CA GLU A 81 -4.34 16.01 17.26
C GLU A 81 -5.02 17.07 16.35
N TRP A 82 -4.66 18.33 16.51
CA TRP A 82 -5.19 19.48 15.77
C TRP A 82 -4.35 19.89 14.55
N ALA A 83 -3.32 19.12 14.22
CA ALA A 83 -2.52 19.37 13.02
C ALA A 83 -3.36 19.21 11.75
N LYS A 84 -3.03 19.98 10.69
CA LYS A 84 -3.76 19.95 9.42
C LYS A 84 -3.48 18.65 8.65
N ASN A 85 -4.50 18.12 7.96
CA ASN A 85 -4.37 17.03 6.98
C ASN A 85 -3.69 15.77 7.52
N ASN A 86 -4.03 15.34 8.73
CA ASN A 86 -3.45 14.16 9.38
C ASN A 86 -1.93 14.25 9.64
N THR A 87 -1.32 15.42 9.48
CA THR A 87 0.02 15.67 10.02
C THR A 87 -0.07 15.68 11.55
N THR A 88 1.04 15.35 12.21
CA THR A 88 1.05 15.26 13.68
C THR A 88 1.89 16.35 14.35
N GLN A 89 2.66 17.10 13.56
CA GLN A 89 3.55 18.13 14.04
C GLN A 89 3.34 19.46 13.30
N PHE A 90 3.40 20.55 14.02
CA PHE A 90 3.28 21.90 13.48
C PHE A 90 4.04 22.91 14.35
N THR A 91 4.32 24.09 13.83
CA THR A 91 4.96 25.15 14.59
C THR A 91 3.94 25.99 15.34
N LYS A 92 4.02 26.00 16.66
CA LYS A 92 3.12 26.73 17.57
C LYS A 92 3.59 28.13 17.89
N ILE A 93 2.65 29.07 17.89
CA ILE A 93 2.82 30.47 18.26
C ILE A 93 1.92 30.74 19.48
N LYS A 94 2.41 30.48 20.66
CA LYS A 94 1.64 30.68 21.87
C LYS A 94 2.53 31.17 23.03
N ASP A 95 2.04 32.17 23.75
CA ASP A 95 2.73 32.75 24.92
C ASP A 95 4.14 33.28 24.60
N ILE A 96 4.37 33.71 23.37
CA ILE A 96 5.63 34.27 22.88
C ILE A 96 5.46 35.75 22.52
N THR A 97 6.50 36.52 22.64
CA THR A 97 6.54 37.94 22.24
C THR A 97 7.93 38.29 21.69
N GLY A 98 8.04 39.45 21.07
CA GLY A 98 9.30 39.93 20.52
C GLY A 98 9.63 39.36 19.13
N ASP A 99 10.87 39.52 18.72
CA ASP A 99 11.34 39.11 17.39
C ASP A 99 11.64 37.61 17.35
N ASN A 100 10.89 36.87 16.59
CA ASN A 100 10.98 35.43 16.44
C ASN A 100 11.17 35.09 14.99
N SER A 101 12.03 34.10 14.67
CA SER A 101 12.15 33.61 13.30
C SER A 101 12.56 32.15 13.22
N LEU A 102 12.13 31.54 12.12
CA LEU A 102 12.48 30.22 11.65
C LEU A 102 12.88 30.34 10.17
N SER A 103 14.09 29.91 9.81
CA SER A 103 14.62 30.09 8.45
C SER A 103 15.26 28.84 7.87
N GLN A 104 15.22 28.76 6.53
CA GLN A 104 15.88 27.71 5.76
C GLN A 104 16.51 28.32 4.51
N THR A 105 17.75 27.93 4.18
CA THR A 105 18.37 28.25 2.88
C THR A 105 18.18 27.08 1.93
N ILE A 106 17.36 27.30 0.93
CA ILE A 106 17.10 26.34 -0.16
C ILE A 106 18.23 26.48 -1.18
N LYS A 107 18.87 25.37 -1.53
CA LYS A 107 20.03 25.33 -2.40
C LYS A 107 19.66 25.07 -3.86
N ASN A 108 20.39 25.75 -4.78
CA ASN A 108 20.34 25.49 -6.23
C ASN A 108 18.93 25.52 -6.82
N VAL A 109 18.11 26.49 -6.45
CA VAL A 109 16.75 26.64 -7.02
C VAL A 109 16.88 27.01 -8.50
N GLU A 110 16.26 26.21 -9.36
CA GLU A 110 16.29 26.36 -10.81
C GLU A 110 15.52 27.60 -11.31
N PRO A 111 15.82 28.14 -12.50
CA PRO A 111 15.08 29.24 -13.05
C PRO A 111 13.58 28.95 -13.21
N GLY A 112 12.73 29.95 -12.92
CA GLY A 112 11.29 29.82 -13.00
C GLY A 112 10.55 30.87 -12.19
N THR A 113 9.22 30.87 -12.30
CA THR A 113 8.35 31.70 -11.47
C THR A 113 7.85 30.88 -10.29
N TYR A 114 7.98 31.44 -9.10
CA TYR A 114 7.72 30.77 -7.82
C TYR A 114 6.80 31.57 -6.93
N ARG A 115 6.19 30.90 -5.95
CA ARG A 115 5.58 31.48 -4.76
C ARG A 115 5.79 30.55 -3.56
N ILE A 116 5.65 31.08 -2.34
CA ILE A 116 5.66 30.28 -1.13
C ILE A 116 4.23 30.11 -0.66
N SER A 117 3.86 28.90 -0.27
CA SER A 117 2.58 28.53 0.34
C SER A 117 2.81 28.13 1.79
N ILE A 118 1.93 28.55 2.70
CA ILE A 118 1.98 28.27 4.13
C ILE A 118 0.57 28.06 4.61
N ASP A 119 0.35 27.06 5.43
CA ASP A 119 -0.89 26.87 6.16
C ASP A 119 -0.80 27.54 7.54
N GLN A 120 -1.87 28.24 7.94
CA GLN A 120 -1.99 28.87 9.25
C GLN A 120 -3.39 28.72 9.83
N ASP A 121 -3.47 28.65 11.15
CA ASP A 121 -4.70 28.88 11.90
C ASP A 121 -4.42 29.72 13.16
N GLY A 122 -5.44 30.10 13.89
CA GLY A 122 -5.24 30.80 15.16
C GLY A 122 -6.37 31.73 15.56
N GLN A 123 -6.02 32.75 16.32
CA GLN A 123 -6.95 33.67 16.96
C GLN A 123 -7.74 34.49 15.93
N LYS A 124 -9.06 34.38 15.99
CA LYS A 124 -10.00 35.01 15.07
C LYS A 124 -9.77 36.51 14.88
N ASP A 125 -9.69 36.91 13.60
CA ASP A 125 -9.53 38.31 13.16
C ASP A 125 -8.27 39.00 13.72
N VAL A 126 -7.23 38.24 14.12
CA VAL A 126 -5.97 38.79 14.64
C VAL A 126 -4.80 38.34 13.79
N LYS A 127 -3.89 39.26 13.48
CA LYS A 127 -2.63 38.96 12.77
C LYS A 127 -1.57 38.51 13.78
N SER A 128 -0.77 37.50 13.38
CA SER A 128 0.35 37.00 14.17
C SER A 128 1.48 38.01 14.34
N GLY A 129 1.66 38.95 13.41
CA GLY A 129 2.83 39.81 13.31
C GLY A 129 4.02 39.15 12.62
N LEU A 130 3.87 37.93 12.13
CA LEU A 130 4.89 37.23 11.34
C LEU A 130 4.80 37.58 9.86
N TYR A 131 5.95 37.54 9.22
CA TYR A 131 6.12 37.73 7.77
C TYR A 131 6.83 36.53 7.16
N VAL A 132 6.43 36.16 5.95
CA VAL A 132 7.20 35.29 5.07
C VAL A 132 8.19 36.18 4.33
N LYS A 133 9.47 36.01 4.58
CA LYS A 133 10.57 36.74 3.95
C LYS A 133 11.29 35.83 2.96
N TYR A 134 11.48 36.30 1.74
CA TYR A 134 12.13 35.55 0.66
C TYR A 134 12.81 36.53 -0.30
N LEU A 135 14.02 36.23 -0.69
CA LEU A 135 14.87 37.17 -1.41
C LEU A 135 14.92 38.52 -0.66
N GLU A 136 14.59 39.63 -1.32
CA GLU A 136 14.48 40.96 -0.71
C GLU A 136 13.03 41.38 -0.41
N GLN A 137 12.08 40.41 -0.41
CA GLN A 137 10.65 40.65 -0.23
C GLN A 137 10.17 40.13 1.13
N ALA A 138 9.03 40.65 1.56
CA ALA A 138 8.35 40.19 2.78
C ALA A 138 6.83 40.31 2.60
N LYS A 139 6.10 39.22 2.94
CA LYS A 139 4.64 39.18 2.95
C LYS A 139 4.15 38.95 4.38
N GLU A 140 3.38 39.88 4.92
CA GLU A 140 2.76 39.70 6.24
C GLU A 140 1.72 38.57 6.17
N LEU A 141 1.72 37.67 7.16
CA LEU A 141 0.66 36.69 7.30
C LEU A 141 -0.64 37.41 7.68
N PRO A 142 -1.76 37.15 6.95
CA PRO A 142 -3.03 37.79 7.22
C PRO A 142 -3.60 37.40 8.60
N ALA A 143 -4.65 38.08 9.02
CA ALA A 143 -5.40 37.66 10.21
C ALA A 143 -6.04 36.29 9.96
N THR A 144 -5.98 35.43 10.97
CA THR A 144 -6.60 34.10 10.95
C THR A 144 -8.12 34.20 11.18
N THR A 145 -8.88 33.23 10.64
CA THR A 145 -10.35 33.26 10.69
C THR A 145 -10.93 32.69 11.97
N ASP A 146 -10.39 31.62 12.48
CA ASP A 146 -10.75 31.03 13.80
C ASP A 146 -9.80 29.85 14.12
N TRP A 147 -9.89 29.33 15.36
CA TRP A 147 -9.27 28.09 15.79
C TRP A 147 -9.80 26.89 15.00
N ASP A 148 -8.91 25.94 14.67
CA ASP A 148 -9.22 24.71 13.90
C ASP A 148 -9.85 25.01 12.51
N ASN A 149 -9.50 26.17 11.96
CA ASN A 149 -9.91 26.57 10.61
C ASN A 149 -8.69 26.98 9.82
N TRP A 150 -7.93 25.97 9.40
CA TRP A 150 -6.68 26.13 8.67
C TRP A 150 -6.88 26.80 7.31
N GLU A 151 -6.09 27.83 7.04
CA GLU A 151 -6.09 28.57 5.78
C GLU A 151 -4.74 28.51 5.11
N THR A 152 -4.75 28.25 3.80
CA THR A 152 -3.53 28.31 3.00
C THR A 152 -3.28 29.76 2.51
N VAL A 153 -2.15 30.32 2.88
CA VAL A 153 -1.68 31.66 2.48
C VAL A 153 -0.56 31.52 1.48
N THR A 154 -0.59 32.32 0.39
CA THR A 154 0.49 32.35 -0.58
C THR A 154 1.16 33.73 -0.67
N THR A 155 2.45 33.74 -0.93
CA THR A 155 3.19 34.98 -1.24
C THR A 155 2.81 35.52 -2.63
N ASP A 156 3.26 36.74 -2.91
CA ASP A 156 3.28 37.23 -4.29
C ASP A 156 4.28 36.39 -5.12
N GLU A 157 4.09 36.36 -6.42
CA GLU A 157 4.97 35.64 -7.35
C GLU A 157 6.34 36.30 -7.44
N PHE A 158 7.39 35.48 -7.58
CA PHE A 158 8.75 35.97 -7.81
C PHE A 158 9.48 35.10 -8.84
N THR A 159 10.38 35.68 -9.59
CA THR A 159 11.12 34.99 -10.66
C THR A 159 12.56 34.76 -10.26
N ILE A 160 13.05 33.57 -10.51
CA ILE A 160 14.46 33.18 -10.43
C ILE A 160 14.97 33.05 -11.87
N GLU A 161 15.93 33.89 -12.26
CA GLU A 161 16.42 33.95 -13.65
C GLU A 161 17.60 32.99 -13.91
N ALA A 162 18.34 32.63 -12.87
CA ALA A 162 19.46 31.70 -12.93
C ALA A 162 19.49 30.86 -11.66
N VAL A 163 20.09 29.66 -11.71
CA VAL A 163 20.25 28.81 -10.53
C VAL A 163 20.87 29.58 -9.39
N GLN A 164 20.17 29.67 -8.27
CA GLN A 164 20.64 30.37 -7.05
C GLN A 164 20.07 29.78 -5.79
N ASP A 165 20.69 30.13 -4.67
CA ASP A 165 20.14 29.81 -3.34
C ASP A 165 19.01 30.80 -2.99
N VAL A 166 17.98 30.29 -2.30
CA VAL A 166 16.84 31.10 -1.84
C VAL A 166 16.70 30.92 -0.33
N ASP A 167 16.81 32.02 0.40
CA ASP A 167 16.51 32.03 1.83
C ASP A 167 15.01 32.25 2.03
N ILE A 168 14.38 31.34 2.77
CA ILE A 168 13.01 31.49 3.28
C ILE A 168 13.09 31.72 4.78
N CYS A 169 12.42 32.75 5.28
CA CYS A 169 12.35 33.03 6.71
C CYS A 169 10.91 33.38 7.08
N ILE A 170 10.34 32.65 8.04
CA ILE A 170 9.09 33.04 8.69
C ILE A 170 9.49 33.71 10.02
N GLY A 171 9.24 35.00 10.13
CA GLY A 171 9.68 35.75 11.32
C GLY A 171 9.18 37.18 11.39
N GLY A 172 9.19 37.71 12.60
CA GLY A 172 8.76 39.06 12.89
C GLY A 172 8.51 39.27 14.38
N GLU A 173 8.04 40.46 14.74
CA GLU A 173 7.60 40.78 16.08
C GLU A 173 6.20 40.24 16.31
N VAL A 174 6.07 39.18 17.11
CA VAL A 174 4.79 38.51 17.38
C VAL A 174 3.85 39.43 18.14
N THR A 175 2.62 39.54 17.67
CA THR A 175 1.56 40.35 18.32
C THR A 175 1.34 39.86 19.75
N ASN A 176 1.37 40.78 20.71
CA ASN A 176 1.25 40.47 22.10
C ASN A 176 -0.10 39.78 22.42
N GLY A 177 -0.01 38.58 23.00
CA GLY A 177 -1.15 37.75 23.34
C GLY A 177 -1.73 36.94 22.15
N TYR A 178 -1.10 36.96 20.96
CA TYR A 178 -1.47 36.12 19.86
C TYR A 178 -1.19 34.64 20.17
N TRP A 179 -2.08 33.78 19.69
CA TRP A 179 -1.90 32.34 19.63
C TRP A 179 -2.38 31.80 18.28
N GLY A 180 -1.65 30.85 17.74
CA GLY A 180 -1.95 30.22 16.46
C GLY A 180 -0.86 29.25 16.09
N ASP A 181 -1.01 28.68 14.91
CA ASP A 181 -0.14 27.63 14.40
C ASP A 181 0.19 27.88 12.92
N ILE A 182 1.34 27.38 12.46
CA ILE A 182 1.76 27.38 11.06
C ILE A 182 2.29 25.99 10.69
N ASP A 183 2.05 25.60 9.44
CA ASP A 183 2.39 24.28 8.93
C ASP A 183 2.54 24.30 7.38
N ASN A 184 2.96 23.19 6.79
CA ASN A 184 2.98 22.93 5.35
C ASN A 184 3.62 24.05 4.51
N ILE A 185 4.83 24.46 4.86
CA ILE A 185 5.58 25.48 4.13
C ILE A 185 6.14 24.87 2.85
N LYS A 186 5.74 25.39 1.69
CA LYS A 186 6.09 24.86 0.38
C LYS A 186 6.61 25.97 -0.55
N LEU A 187 7.58 25.66 -1.36
CA LEU A 187 7.95 26.46 -2.53
C LEU A 187 7.25 25.89 -3.75
N GLN A 188 6.33 26.65 -4.34
CA GLN A 188 5.56 26.23 -5.51
C GLN A 188 6.13 26.89 -6.77
N LYS A 189 6.27 26.12 -7.85
CA LYS A 189 6.68 26.60 -9.18
C LYS A 189 5.48 26.75 -10.09
N LEU A 190 5.43 27.83 -10.85
CA LEU A 190 4.39 28.05 -11.87
C LEU A 190 4.78 27.33 -13.16
N TYR A 191 3.93 26.40 -13.59
CA TYR A 191 4.04 25.76 -14.89
C TYR A 191 2.95 26.30 -15.80
N GLU A 192 3.35 26.97 -16.89
CA GLU A 192 2.44 27.42 -17.92
C GLU A 192 2.30 26.35 -19.00
N THR A 193 1.10 25.82 -19.21
CA THR A 193 0.79 25.02 -20.38
C THR A 193 0.55 25.97 -21.56
N LYS A 194 1.51 26.11 -22.44
CA LYS A 194 1.30 26.83 -23.72
C LYS A 194 0.56 25.93 -24.70
N SER A 195 -0.66 26.31 -25.09
CA SER A 195 -1.23 25.88 -26.35
C SER A 195 -0.56 26.69 -27.48
N ASP A 196 -0.15 25.98 -28.54
CA ASP A 196 0.40 26.64 -29.74
C ASP A 196 -0.51 27.78 -30.24
N ASP A 197 -0.02 28.98 -30.21
CA ASP A 197 -0.26 29.93 -31.30
C ASP A 197 0.87 30.96 -31.39
N THR A 198 1.25 31.21 -32.60
CA THR A 198 2.33 32.08 -33.08
C THR A 198 2.16 33.52 -32.64
N ASP A 199 3.11 34.11 -31.93
CA ASP A 199 3.67 35.42 -32.38
C ASP A 199 5.09 35.66 -31.80
N SER A 200 5.84 36.34 -32.60
CA SER A 200 7.25 36.58 -32.60
C SER A 200 7.77 37.50 -31.49
N SER A 201 8.80 37.04 -30.76
CA SER A 201 10.01 37.84 -30.51
C SER A 201 11.19 36.88 -30.36
N GLU A 202 12.09 36.94 -31.35
CA GLU A 202 13.31 36.13 -31.40
C GLU A 202 14.29 36.53 -30.29
N GLU A 203 14.48 35.65 -29.31
CA GLU A 203 15.79 35.46 -28.68
C GLU A 203 16.23 34.01 -28.86
N ASN A 204 17.36 33.85 -29.57
CA ASN A 204 17.98 32.62 -30.02
C ASN A 204 18.10 31.54 -28.93
N LYS A 205 17.19 30.58 -28.86
CA LYS A 205 17.48 29.24 -28.30
C LYS A 205 18.26 28.47 -29.37
N LYS A 206 19.59 28.57 -29.35
CA LYS A 206 20.47 27.67 -30.11
C LYS A 206 20.48 26.30 -29.45
N GLY A 207 19.86 25.31 -30.07
CA GLY A 207 19.89 23.95 -29.58
C GLY A 207 18.66 23.10 -29.94
N TYR A 208 18.68 21.86 -29.46
CA TYR A 208 17.57 20.94 -29.62
C TYR A 208 16.48 21.20 -28.56
N THR A 209 15.21 21.11 -28.98
CA THR A 209 14.07 20.95 -28.06
C THR A 209 13.30 19.71 -28.44
N ILE A 210 12.71 19.05 -27.45
CA ILE A 210 11.89 17.85 -27.62
C ILE A 210 10.54 18.06 -26.91
N SER A 211 9.48 17.61 -27.55
CA SER A 211 8.13 17.55 -26.99
C SER A 211 7.46 16.24 -27.42
N VAL A 212 6.38 15.86 -26.77
CA VAL A 212 5.54 14.72 -27.15
C VAL A 212 4.12 15.19 -27.40
N ASN A 213 3.36 14.39 -28.15
CA ASN A 213 1.96 14.66 -28.45
C ASN A 213 1.03 14.63 -27.21
N GLN A 214 1.46 14.01 -26.11
CA GLN A 214 0.70 13.88 -24.88
C GLN A 214 1.66 13.88 -23.68
N THR A 215 1.43 14.72 -22.68
CA THR A 215 2.27 14.82 -21.47
C THR A 215 1.60 14.24 -20.24
N ASP A 216 0.26 14.31 -20.17
CA ASP A 216 -0.58 13.75 -19.11
C ASP A 216 -1.76 13.03 -19.75
N VAL A 217 -1.86 11.74 -19.53
CA VAL A 217 -2.88 10.88 -20.15
C VAL A 217 -3.55 10.04 -19.08
N ALA A 218 -4.88 10.05 -19.05
CA ALA A 218 -5.65 9.12 -18.25
C ALA A 218 -6.25 8.04 -19.16
N VAL A 219 -6.04 6.78 -18.82
CA VAL A 219 -6.50 5.61 -19.57
C VAL A 219 -7.10 4.57 -18.64
N GLU A 220 -7.82 3.61 -19.18
CA GLU A 220 -8.20 2.42 -18.43
C GLU A 220 -7.06 1.38 -18.43
N ASN A 221 -7.07 0.50 -17.46
CA ASN A 221 -6.07 -0.55 -17.36
C ASN A 221 -6.14 -1.46 -18.62
N GLY A 222 -4.99 -1.69 -19.23
CA GLY A 222 -4.86 -2.44 -20.47
C GLY A 222 -4.86 -1.59 -21.75
N ASP A 223 -5.16 -0.30 -21.64
CA ASP A 223 -5.13 0.60 -22.79
C ASP A 223 -3.71 0.91 -23.25
N THR A 224 -3.59 1.16 -24.55
CA THR A 224 -2.35 1.56 -25.20
C THR A 224 -2.32 3.05 -25.49
N VAL A 225 -1.29 3.73 -24.99
CA VAL A 225 -1.01 5.15 -25.27
C VAL A 225 0.01 5.27 -26.39
N ASN A 226 -0.38 5.90 -27.50
CA ASN A 226 0.52 6.14 -28.63
C ASN A 226 1.23 7.50 -28.46
N LEU A 227 2.54 7.46 -28.41
CA LEU A 227 3.40 8.61 -28.20
C LEU A 227 4.18 8.95 -29.47
N GLU A 228 4.26 10.24 -29.78
CA GLU A 228 5.04 10.76 -30.91
C GLU A 228 5.88 11.94 -30.45
N ALA A 229 7.20 11.80 -30.55
CA ALA A 229 8.14 12.87 -30.22
C ALA A 229 8.27 13.85 -31.40
N LYS A 230 8.21 15.13 -31.08
CA LYS A 230 8.50 16.23 -31.98
C LYS A 230 9.78 16.93 -31.56
N ILE A 231 10.74 17.03 -32.47
CA ILE A 231 12.06 17.59 -32.19
C ILE A 231 12.27 18.80 -33.05
N THR A 232 12.78 19.87 -32.44
CA THR A 232 13.22 21.07 -33.18
C THR A 232 14.71 21.31 -32.95
N TYR A 233 15.38 21.89 -33.94
CA TYR A 233 16.72 22.39 -33.81
C TYR A 233 16.76 23.87 -34.27
N ASP A 234 17.24 24.73 -33.39
CA ASP A 234 17.20 26.21 -33.58
C ASP A 234 15.79 26.69 -34.00
N GLY A 235 14.74 26.17 -33.35
CA GLY A 235 13.34 26.52 -33.59
C GLY A 235 12.73 25.93 -34.87
N LYS A 236 13.46 25.12 -35.64
CA LYS A 236 12.94 24.45 -36.84
C LYS A 236 12.72 22.99 -36.58
N GLU A 237 11.52 22.50 -36.88
CA GLU A 237 11.18 21.10 -36.79
C GLU A 237 12.05 20.24 -37.70
N ILE A 238 12.54 19.10 -37.15
CA ILE A 238 13.31 18.12 -37.91
C ILE A 238 12.54 16.82 -37.97
N SER A 239 12.33 16.30 -39.17
CA SER A 239 11.63 15.02 -39.41
C SER A 239 12.54 13.78 -39.32
N GLU A 240 13.85 13.99 -39.40
CA GLU A 240 14.85 12.92 -39.31
C GLU A 240 15.99 13.41 -38.44
N LEU A 241 16.40 12.56 -37.46
CA LEU A 241 17.51 12.86 -36.55
C LEU A 241 18.84 12.89 -37.30
N PRO A 242 19.66 13.92 -37.13
CA PRO A 242 21.01 13.99 -37.75
C PRO A 242 21.88 12.80 -37.33
N GLU A 243 22.96 12.60 -38.11
CA GLU A 243 24.01 11.62 -37.74
C GLU A 243 24.59 11.99 -36.37
N GLY A 244 24.71 10.97 -35.46
CA GLY A 244 25.21 11.16 -34.11
C GLY A 244 24.19 11.65 -33.10
N VAL A 245 22.95 11.98 -33.50
CA VAL A 245 21.86 12.30 -32.56
C VAL A 245 20.88 11.14 -32.49
N ASN A 246 20.55 10.67 -31.30
CA ASN A 246 19.66 9.53 -31.06
C ASN A 246 18.53 9.92 -30.12
N LEU A 247 17.36 9.31 -30.30
CA LEU A 247 16.21 9.37 -29.40
C LEU A 247 15.97 8.00 -28.77
N TRP A 248 15.91 7.96 -27.46
CA TRP A 248 15.62 6.77 -26.69
C TRP A 248 14.31 6.91 -25.94
N TRP A 249 13.52 5.86 -25.98
CA TRP A 249 12.31 5.74 -25.19
C TRP A 249 12.53 4.74 -24.06
N TRP A 250 12.12 5.07 -22.86
CA TRP A 250 12.24 4.20 -21.71
C TRP A 250 11.17 4.50 -20.67
N VAL A 251 10.92 3.58 -19.75
CA VAL A 251 10.00 3.74 -18.64
C VAL A 251 10.82 4.13 -17.42
N ASP A 252 10.50 5.25 -16.81
CA ASP A 252 11.18 5.70 -15.61
C ASP A 252 10.64 4.93 -14.39
N THR A 253 11.56 4.29 -13.66
CA THR A 253 11.26 3.46 -12.48
C THR A 253 11.97 3.94 -11.23
N GLY A 254 12.62 5.09 -11.29
CA GLY A 254 13.51 5.57 -10.22
C GLY A 254 13.44 7.07 -9.96
N ASN A 255 13.68 7.39 -8.80
CA ASN A 255 14.08 8.53 -7.98
C ASN A 255 13.72 9.97 -8.36
N ASP A 256 13.48 10.33 -9.60
CA ASP A 256 13.15 11.71 -9.99
C ASP A 256 11.69 11.87 -10.41
N HIS A 257 11.01 10.77 -10.69
CA HIS A 257 9.57 10.68 -10.91
C HIS A 257 9.08 9.48 -10.08
N THR A 258 9.13 9.64 -8.79
CA THR A 258 8.96 8.60 -7.80
C THR A 258 7.76 7.69 -8.09
N ASP A 259 8.02 6.38 -8.07
CA ASP A 259 7.04 5.30 -7.96
C ASP A 259 6.19 5.00 -9.20
N GLY A 260 6.74 5.22 -10.40
CA GLY A 260 6.13 4.73 -11.64
C GLY A 260 6.09 3.21 -11.71
N LEU A 261 4.94 2.65 -12.10
CA LEU A 261 4.80 1.23 -12.35
C LEU A 261 5.64 0.82 -13.57
N ASN A 262 6.26 -0.36 -13.50
CA ASN A 262 7.12 -0.90 -14.57
C ASN A 262 6.57 -2.21 -15.13
N ASP A 263 5.29 -2.48 -14.98
CA ASP A 263 4.63 -3.70 -15.43
C ASP A 263 3.97 -3.57 -16.82
N GLY A 264 3.97 -2.38 -17.40
CA GLY A 264 3.49 -2.14 -18.75
C GLY A 264 4.45 -2.62 -19.85
N THR A 265 3.99 -2.54 -21.09
CA THR A 265 4.78 -2.90 -22.27
C THR A 265 5.08 -1.66 -23.10
N LEU A 266 6.38 -1.30 -23.21
CA LEU A 266 6.84 -0.23 -24.10
C LEU A 266 7.23 -0.86 -25.44
N GLU A 267 6.54 -0.48 -26.50
CA GLU A 267 6.82 -0.89 -27.87
C GLU A 267 7.42 0.27 -28.66
N ILE A 268 8.58 0.03 -29.24
CA ILE A 268 9.26 0.93 -30.18
C ILE A 268 9.54 0.16 -31.47
N ASN A 269 9.18 0.74 -32.61
CA ASN A 269 9.22 0.06 -33.92
C ASN A 269 10.62 -0.38 -34.34
N ASP A 270 11.67 0.26 -33.83
CA ASP A 270 13.05 -0.17 -33.97
C ASP A 270 13.94 0.43 -32.87
N ASN A 271 15.01 -0.28 -32.54
CA ASN A 271 16.02 0.15 -31.56
C ASN A 271 17.21 0.90 -32.20
N SER A 272 17.00 1.54 -33.35
CA SER A 272 18.06 2.29 -34.06
C SER A 272 18.43 3.61 -33.38
N GLY A 273 17.62 4.06 -32.39
CA GLY A 273 17.73 5.39 -31.79
C GLY A 273 17.25 6.51 -32.72
N LYS A 274 16.45 6.17 -33.75
CA LYS A 274 15.93 7.12 -34.73
C LYS A 274 14.39 7.18 -34.74
N THR A 275 13.74 6.32 -33.97
CA THR A 275 12.27 6.20 -33.96
C THR A 275 11.63 7.27 -33.11
N LEU A 276 10.81 8.13 -33.76
CA LEU A 276 10.08 9.21 -33.08
C LEU A 276 8.78 8.75 -32.41
N LYS A 277 8.37 7.50 -32.62
CA LYS A 277 7.09 6.95 -32.10
C LYS A 277 7.34 5.79 -31.16
N ALA A 278 6.51 5.74 -30.12
CA ALA A 278 6.44 4.64 -29.19
C ALA A 278 4.97 4.38 -28.81
N ALA A 279 4.68 3.17 -28.37
CA ALA A 279 3.40 2.82 -27.77
C ALA A 279 3.64 2.22 -26.38
N TYR A 280 2.84 2.61 -25.42
CA TYR A 280 2.92 2.05 -24.07
C TYR A 280 1.57 1.49 -23.67
N THR A 281 1.54 0.19 -23.37
CA THR A 281 0.34 -0.50 -22.89
C THR A 281 0.45 -0.71 -21.39
N THR A 282 -0.52 -0.17 -20.65
CA THR A 282 -0.59 -0.34 -19.19
C THR A 282 -1.07 -1.75 -18.84
N LYS A 283 -0.62 -2.32 -17.72
CA LYS A 283 -1.03 -3.66 -17.26
C LYS A 283 -1.70 -3.66 -15.90
N SER A 284 -1.56 -2.58 -15.14
CA SER A 284 -2.21 -2.41 -13.83
C SER A 284 -2.68 -0.97 -13.66
N ALA A 285 -3.55 -0.74 -12.68
CA ALA A 285 -3.91 0.62 -12.28
C ALA A 285 -2.74 1.29 -11.56
N GLY A 286 -2.52 2.58 -11.81
CA GLY A 286 -1.43 3.34 -11.20
C GLY A 286 -0.84 4.37 -12.16
N LYS A 287 0.33 4.90 -11.82
CA LYS A 287 1.03 5.89 -12.64
C LYS A 287 2.23 5.27 -13.33
N TYR A 288 2.41 5.62 -14.59
CA TYR A 288 3.54 5.24 -15.42
C TYR A 288 4.20 6.49 -15.99
N TYR A 289 5.51 6.48 -16.10
CA TYR A 289 6.30 7.59 -16.64
C TYR A 289 7.09 7.11 -17.84
N VAL A 290 6.69 7.55 -19.03
CA VAL A 290 7.39 7.20 -20.29
C VAL A 290 8.20 8.39 -20.73
N VAL A 291 9.52 8.21 -20.84
CA VAL A 291 10.47 9.26 -21.16
C VAL A 291 10.98 9.09 -22.59
N ALA A 292 10.99 10.20 -23.34
CA ALA A 292 11.71 10.33 -24.60
C ALA A 292 12.95 11.21 -24.37
N GLN A 293 14.16 10.65 -24.55
CA GLN A 293 15.44 11.31 -24.29
C GLN A 293 16.28 11.42 -25.55
N LEU A 294 16.70 12.63 -25.86
CA LEU A 294 17.57 12.93 -27.00
C LEU A 294 19.02 13.01 -26.55
N GLU A 295 19.92 12.30 -27.22
CA GLU A 295 21.34 12.24 -26.89
C GLU A 295 22.22 12.48 -28.13
N ASP A 296 23.44 13.03 -27.92
CA ASP A 296 24.45 13.08 -28.95
C ASP A 296 25.31 11.79 -29.02
N ALA A 297 26.27 11.77 -29.93
CA ALA A 297 27.17 10.61 -30.12
C ALA A 297 28.00 10.27 -28.88
N ASP A 298 28.26 11.25 -28.01
CA ASP A 298 29.02 11.12 -26.77
C ASP A 298 28.11 10.76 -25.58
N LYS A 299 26.83 10.45 -25.83
CA LYS A 299 25.75 10.17 -24.83
C LYS A 299 25.42 11.35 -23.91
N LYS A 300 25.72 12.55 -24.35
CA LYS A 300 25.29 13.75 -23.64
C LYS A 300 23.81 14.00 -23.94
N VAL A 301 23.02 14.17 -22.90
CA VAL A 301 21.60 14.49 -23.01
C VAL A 301 21.44 15.90 -23.64
N LEU A 302 20.72 15.95 -24.73
CA LEU A 302 20.39 17.18 -25.47
C LEU A 302 19.01 17.73 -25.10
N GLY A 303 18.15 16.87 -24.53
CA GLY A 303 16.83 17.19 -24.03
C GLY A 303 16.06 15.92 -23.73
N TYR A 304 15.04 16.01 -22.90
CA TYR A 304 14.10 14.92 -22.62
C TYR A 304 12.71 15.49 -22.35
N VAL A 305 11.71 14.62 -22.44
CA VAL A 305 10.32 14.90 -22.07
C VAL A 305 9.71 13.63 -21.47
N CYS A 306 8.92 13.80 -20.44
CA CYS A 306 8.21 12.71 -19.78
C CYS A 306 6.70 12.80 -20.08
N THR A 307 6.09 11.66 -20.35
CA THR A 307 4.63 11.50 -20.37
C THR A 307 4.21 10.77 -19.11
N THR A 308 3.33 11.37 -18.31
CA THR A 308 2.66 10.73 -17.19
C THR A 308 1.40 10.03 -17.71
N ILE A 309 1.31 8.71 -17.52
CA ILE A 309 0.13 7.93 -17.86
C ILE A 309 -0.50 7.48 -16.54
N THR A 310 -1.72 7.92 -16.27
CA THR A 310 -2.51 7.48 -15.12
C THR A 310 -3.49 6.42 -15.60
N SER A 311 -3.19 5.17 -15.31
CA SER A 311 -4.07 4.03 -15.57
C SER A 311 -5.06 3.87 -14.42
N LYS A 312 -6.33 3.78 -14.74
CA LYS A 312 -7.40 3.54 -13.76
C LYS A 312 -7.87 2.11 -13.89
N ALA A 313 -8.22 1.49 -12.76
CA ALA A 313 -9.02 0.28 -12.80
C ALA A 313 -10.33 0.57 -13.56
N PRO A 314 -10.85 -0.39 -14.35
CA PRO A 314 -12.16 -0.25 -14.98
C PRO A 314 -13.19 0.19 -13.92
N GLU A 315 -14.02 1.20 -14.23
CA GLU A 315 -15.12 1.54 -13.35
C GLU A 315 -16.04 0.32 -13.23
N ILE A 316 -16.01 -0.32 -12.07
CA ILE A 316 -16.91 -1.42 -11.76
C ILE A 316 -18.28 -0.77 -11.51
N ASP A 317 -19.26 -1.15 -12.33
CA ASP A 317 -20.65 -0.74 -12.13
C ASP A 317 -21.16 -1.32 -10.81
N THR A 318 -21.08 -0.51 -9.75
CA THR A 318 -21.52 -0.87 -8.39
C THR A 318 -23.05 -0.99 -8.26
N SER A 319 -23.79 -0.87 -9.34
CA SER A 319 -25.23 -1.13 -9.40
C SER A 319 -25.60 -2.62 -9.51
N VAL A 320 -24.64 -3.53 -9.41
CA VAL A 320 -24.90 -4.97 -9.29
C VAL A 320 -25.39 -5.25 -7.88
N ASP A 321 -26.45 -6.06 -7.75
CA ASP A 321 -26.97 -6.51 -6.44
C ASP A 321 -25.82 -6.82 -5.49
N ASN A 322 -25.87 -6.27 -4.27
CA ASN A 322 -24.80 -6.29 -3.26
C ASN A 322 -24.31 -7.68 -2.81
N ASP A 323 -24.79 -8.74 -3.41
CA ASP A 323 -24.56 -10.12 -2.98
C ASP A 323 -23.48 -10.88 -3.77
N ASP A 324 -22.83 -10.27 -4.78
CA ASP A 324 -21.75 -10.91 -5.53
C ASP A 324 -20.63 -9.95 -5.93
N ILE A 325 -19.46 -10.51 -6.25
CA ILE A 325 -18.26 -9.77 -6.68
C ILE A 325 -17.98 -10.02 -8.15
N VAL A 326 -17.36 -9.06 -8.82
CA VAL A 326 -16.85 -9.19 -10.18
C VAL A 326 -15.34 -9.39 -10.13
N VAL A 327 -14.85 -10.52 -10.63
CA VAL A 327 -13.43 -10.88 -10.62
C VAL A 327 -13.05 -11.42 -11.99
N ALA A 328 -12.08 -10.81 -12.65
CA ALA A 328 -11.52 -11.35 -13.88
C ALA A 328 -10.65 -12.57 -13.59
N LYS A 329 -10.72 -13.59 -14.44
CA LYS A 329 -9.86 -14.77 -14.38
C LYS A 329 -8.38 -14.35 -14.41
N VAL A 330 -7.54 -15.02 -13.63
CA VAL A 330 -6.09 -14.88 -13.71
C VAL A 330 -5.58 -15.78 -14.85
N LYS A 331 -4.91 -15.16 -15.80
CA LYS A 331 -4.36 -15.86 -16.97
C LYS A 331 -3.24 -16.81 -16.55
N ASP A 332 -3.23 -18.01 -17.13
CA ASP A 332 -2.18 -19.03 -16.93
C ASP A 332 -1.91 -19.34 -15.44
N LEU A 333 -2.94 -19.22 -14.60
CA LEU A 333 -2.80 -19.55 -13.17
C LEU A 333 -2.45 -21.03 -13.02
N SER A 334 -1.34 -21.30 -12.31
CA SER A 334 -0.87 -22.68 -12.08
C SER A 334 -1.95 -23.50 -11.36
N SER A 335 -2.14 -24.74 -11.81
CA SER A 335 -3.03 -25.69 -11.11
C SER A 335 -2.60 -25.97 -9.66
N ASP A 336 -1.30 -25.82 -9.40
CA ASP A 336 -0.69 -26.10 -8.11
C ASP A 336 -0.48 -24.83 -7.27
N PHE A 337 -1.06 -23.69 -7.72
CA PHE A 337 -0.97 -22.41 -7.01
C PHE A 337 -1.61 -22.55 -5.63
N ILE A 338 -0.88 -22.10 -4.60
CA ILE A 338 -1.34 -22.16 -3.22
C ILE A 338 -2.38 -21.05 -2.98
N MET A 339 -3.60 -21.49 -2.71
CA MET A 339 -4.72 -20.66 -2.25
C MET A 339 -4.84 -20.88 -0.74
N GLY A 340 -4.11 -20.06 0.02
CA GLY A 340 -3.92 -20.30 1.45
C GLY A 340 -4.70 -19.33 2.34
N MET A 341 -5.04 -19.79 3.54
CA MET A 341 -5.62 -18.98 4.62
C MET A 341 -4.99 -19.29 5.95
N ASP A 342 -4.68 -18.27 6.76
CA ASP A 342 -4.35 -18.43 8.18
C ASP A 342 -5.65 -18.38 9.00
N ILE A 343 -5.97 -19.46 9.69
CA ILE A 343 -7.18 -19.57 10.52
C ILE A 343 -6.85 -19.84 11.98
N SER A 344 -5.75 -19.30 12.44
CA SER A 344 -5.22 -19.58 13.78
C SER A 344 -6.19 -19.22 14.91
N SER A 345 -7.03 -18.18 14.74
CA SER A 345 -8.00 -17.75 15.75
C SER A 345 -9.30 -18.58 15.79
N VAL A 346 -9.63 -19.33 14.72
CA VAL A 346 -10.96 -19.90 14.50
C VAL A 346 -11.49 -20.76 15.63
N ILE A 347 -10.63 -21.53 16.30
CA ILE A 347 -11.07 -22.40 17.42
C ILE A 347 -11.51 -21.57 18.62
N THR A 348 -10.73 -20.54 18.97
CA THR A 348 -11.08 -19.67 20.09
C THR A 348 -12.26 -18.76 19.80
N GLU A 349 -12.46 -18.37 18.53
CA GLU A 349 -13.66 -17.68 18.07
C GLU A 349 -14.92 -18.56 18.28
N LEU A 350 -14.90 -19.81 17.81
CA LEU A 350 -15.99 -20.76 18.02
C LEU A 350 -16.23 -21.02 19.53
N ASP A 351 -15.17 -21.20 20.31
CA ASP A 351 -15.24 -21.40 21.78
C ASP A 351 -15.76 -20.15 22.52
N SER A 352 -15.65 -18.97 21.88
CA SER A 352 -16.17 -17.69 22.37
C SER A 352 -17.63 -17.44 22.00
N GLY A 353 -18.23 -18.34 21.20
CA GLY A 353 -19.62 -18.27 20.79
C GLY A 353 -19.86 -17.59 19.44
N VAL A 354 -18.81 -17.30 18.68
CA VAL A 354 -18.94 -16.88 17.28
C VAL A 354 -19.59 -18.00 16.47
N ILE A 355 -20.54 -17.64 15.61
CA ILE A 355 -21.29 -18.58 14.78
C ILE A 355 -21.01 -18.21 13.32
N TYR A 356 -20.13 -18.97 12.66
CA TYR A 356 -19.92 -18.79 11.23
C TYR A 356 -21.09 -19.36 10.41
N LYS A 357 -21.32 -18.79 9.25
CA LYS A 357 -22.37 -19.19 8.31
C LYS A 357 -21.86 -19.13 6.88
N ASP A 358 -22.34 -20.05 6.05
CA ASP A 358 -22.15 -19.95 4.61
C ASP A 358 -22.96 -18.77 4.01
N TYR A 359 -22.83 -18.59 2.69
CA TYR A 359 -23.54 -17.53 1.95
C TYR A 359 -25.08 -17.63 2.02
N ASN A 360 -25.63 -18.77 2.43
CA ASN A 360 -27.06 -19.03 2.54
C ASN A 360 -27.54 -19.02 3.99
N GLY A 361 -26.64 -18.68 4.95
CA GLY A 361 -26.96 -18.63 6.36
C GLY A 361 -26.93 -20.01 7.06
N LYS A 362 -26.41 -21.06 6.41
CA LYS A 362 -26.20 -22.36 7.04
C LYS A 362 -25.06 -22.26 8.03
N VAL A 363 -25.32 -22.64 9.27
CA VAL A 363 -24.37 -22.59 10.37
C VAL A 363 -23.19 -23.56 10.18
N ILE A 364 -22.01 -23.07 10.52
CA ILE A 364 -20.72 -23.76 10.55
C ILE A 364 -20.23 -23.66 12.01
N ASP A 365 -20.41 -24.69 12.81
CA ASP A 365 -20.25 -24.66 14.28
C ASP A 365 -19.02 -25.40 14.78
N ASN A 366 -18.16 -25.87 13.89
CA ASN A 366 -16.93 -26.56 14.27
C ASN A 366 -15.84 -26.37 13.20
N VAL A 367 -14.56 -26.50 13.62
CA VAL A 367 -13.40 -26.27 12.76
C VAL A 367 -13.31 -27.25 11.57
N THR A 368 -13.83 -28.48 11.71
CA THR A 368 -13.80 -29.46 10.62
C THR A 368 -14.74 -29.06 9.47
N ASP A 369 -15.95 -28.60 9.79
CA ASP A 369 -16.89 -28.13 8.79
C ASP A 369 -16.46 -26.74 8.26
N PHE A 370 -15.75 -25.94 9.07
CA PHE A 370 -15.14 -24.71 8.60
C PHE A 370 -14.06 -24.98 7.53
N CYS A 371 -13.14 -25.92 7.77
CA CYS A 371 -12.16 -26.31 6.76
C CYS A 371 -12.80 -26.90 5.49
N LYS A 372 -13.90 -27.69 5.60
CA LYS A 372 -14.61 -28.16 4.42
C LYS A 372 -15.25 -27.03 3.62
N PHE A 373 -15.84 -26.04 4.31
CA PHE A 373 -16.39 -24.85 3.65
C PHE A 373 -15.30 -24.06 2.93
N LEU A 374 -14.11 -23.92 3.50
CA LEU A 374 -12.96 -23.31 2.83
C LEU A 374 -12.52 -24.13 1.60
N ALA A 375 -12.47 -25.47 1.71
CA ALA A 375 -12.15 -26.36 0.57
C ALA A 375 -13.17 -26.21 -0.57
N GLU A 376 -14.47 -26.07 -0.28
CA GLU A 376 -15.54 -25.82 -1.24
C GLU A 376 -15.37 -24.44 -1.94
N ASN A 377 -14.58 -23.54 -1.36
CA ASN A 377 -14.21 -22.23 -1.92
C ASN A 377 -12.79 -22.22 -2.50
N ASP A 378 -12.27 -23.39 -2.92
CA ASP A 378 -10.96 -23.56 -3.54
C ASP A 378 -9.73 -23.26 -2.67
N ILE A 379 -9.90 -23.12 -1.37
CA ILE A 379 -8.76 -23.06 -0.45
C ILE A 379 -8.12 -24.44 -0.35
N ASN A 380 -6.83 -24.53 -0.65
CA ASN A 380 -6.08 -25.77 -0.71
C ASN A 380 -5.00 -25.88 0.38
N HIS A 381 -4.69 -24.78 1.08
CA HIS A 381 -3.74 -24.75 2.18
C HIS A 381 -4.26 -23.92 3.35
N ILE A 382 -3.93 -24.36 4.56
CA ILE A 382 -4.17 -23.62 5.80
C ILE A 382 -2.82 -23.31 6.45
N ARG A 383 -2.61 -22.07 6.85
CA ARG A 383 -1.50 -21.64 7.71
C ARG A 383 -1.97 -21.57 9.15
N VAL A 384 -1.14 -22.01 10.08
CA VAL A 384 -1.42 -21.94 11.53
C VAL A 384 -0.15 -21.57 12.28
N ARG A 385 -0.20 -20.47 13.04
CA ARG A 385 0.88 -20.08 13.95
C ARG A 385 0.95 -21.01 15.17
N VAL A 386 2.16 -21.21 15.68
CA VAL A 386 2.42 -22.02 16.87
C VAL A 386 3.40 -21.30 17.78
N TRP A 387 2.97 -21.06 19.02
CA TRP A 387 3.80 -20.54 20.10
C TRP A 387 4.32 -21.65 20.98
N ASN A 388 5.45 -21.44 21.67
CA ASN A 388 6.07 -22.45 22.52
C ASN A 388 5.23 -22.73 23.77
N ASN A 389 4.82 -21.68 24.48
CA ASN A 389 4.00 -21.77 25.68
C ASN A 389 3.22 -20.47 25.92
N PRO A 390 2.07 -20.28 25.25
CA PRO A 390 1.29 -19.02 25.30
C PRO A 390 0.41 -18.92 26.55
N TYR A 391 0.96 -19.30 27.74
CA TYR A 391 0.24 -19.28 28.99
C TYR A 391 1.08 -18.65 30.10
N ASP A 392 0.39 -17.99 31.06
CA ASP A 392 1.02 -17.50 32.28
C ASP A 392 1.38 -18.67 33.24
N SER A 393 2.00 -18.34 34.36
CA SER A 393 2.38 -19.33 35.40
C SER A 393 1.19 -20.05 36.07
N ASN A 394 -0.04 -19.53 35.91
CA ASN A 394 -1.27 -20.14 36.43
C ASN A 394 -2.04 -20.93 35.35
N GLY A 395 -1.58 -20.93 34.12
CA GLY A 395 -2.21 -21.58 32.98
C GLY A 395 -3.26 -20.74 32.26
N ASN A 396 -3.32 -19.44 32.52
CA ASN A 396 -4.19 -18.51 31.74
C ASN A 396 -3.56 -18.19 30.39
N GLY A 397 -4.36 -18.26 29.34
CA GLY A 397 -3.91 -17.99 27.96
C GLY A 397 -3.58 -16.54 27.70
N TYR A 398 -2.58 -16.28 26.83
CA TYR A 398 -2.19 -14.93 26.44
C TYR A 398 -3.11 -14.26 25.43
N GLY A 399 -4.02 -14.99 24.82
CA GLY A 399 -4.90 -14.51 23.75
C GLY A 399 -4.40 -14.88 22.35
N GLY A 400 -4.88 -14.18 21.35
CA GLY A 400 -4.50 -14.41 19.95
C GLY A 400 -4.76 -15.84 19.45
N GLY A 401 -5.77 -16.52 19.99
CA GLY A 401 -6.06 -17.91 19.70
C GLY A 401 -5.40 -18.92 20.64
N ASN A 402 -4.57 -18.50 21.60
CA ASN A 402 -3.80 -19.38 22.50
C ASN A 402 -3.11 -20.53 21.74
N ASN A 403 -2.49 -20.22 20.60
CA ASN A 403 -2.05 -21.19 19.61
C ASN A 403 -0.82 -21.97 20.06
N ASP A 404 -1.08 -23.07 20.74
CA ASP A 404 -0.09 -24.06 21.09
C ASP A 404 -0.11 -25.27 20.13
N VAL A 405 0.76 -26.24 20.39
CA VAL A 405 0.86 -27.47 19.59
C VAL A 405 -0.46 -28.28 19.60
N ALA A 406 -1.23 -28.24 20.69
CA ALA A 406 -2.49 -28.95 20.78
C ALA A 406 -3.60 -28.31 19.95
N THR A 407 -3.64 -26.98 19.88
CA THR A 407 -4.52 -26.21 19.03
C THR A 407 -4.19 -26.45 17.55
N ALA A 408 -2.92 -26.37 17.17
CA ALA A 408 -2.47 -26.66 15.81
C ALA A 408 -2.83 -28.10 15.37
N LYS A 409 -2.73 -29.07 16.29
CA LYS A 409 -3.16 -30.46 16.02
C LYS A 409 -4.64 -30.56 15.68
N LYS A 410 -5.52 -29.88 16.40
CA LYS A 410 -6.96 -29.88 16.10
C LYS A 410 -7.25 -29.34 14.68
N ILE A 411 -6.56 -28.28 14.30
CA ILE A 411 -6.68 -27.71 12.96
C ILE A 411 -6.11 -28.67 11.91
N ALA A 412 -4.98 -29.31 12.16
CA ALA A 412 -4.41 -30.34 11.26
C ALA A 412 -5.37 -31.51 11.03
N ASP A 413 -6.04 -32.00 12.09
CA ASP A 413 -7.04 -33.05 11.97
C ASP A 413 -8.27 -32.62 11.15
N ALA A 414 -8.67 -31.36 11.27
CA ALA A 414 -9.73 -30.76 10.43
C ALA A 414 -9.29 -30.62 8.97
N CYS A 415 -8.08 -30.11 8.71
CA CYS A 415 -7.50 -30.01 7.36
C CYS A 415 -7.43 -31.39 6.67
N ARG A 416 -6.97 -32.42 7.40
CA ARG A 416 -6.96 -33.81 6.90
C ARG A 416 -8.35 -34.26 6.48
N SER A 417 -9.37 -33.96 7.28
CA SER A 417 -10.76 -34.31 7.01
C SER A 417 -11.34 -33.58 5.79
N ALA A 418 -10.83 -32.38 5.52
CA ALA A 418 -11.23 -31.56 4.37
C ALA A 418 -10.37 -31.79 3.12
N GLY A 419 -9.27 -32.54 3.21
CA GLY A 419 -8.33 -32.76 2.10
C GLY A 419 -7.42 -31.56 1.80
N ILE A 420 -7.26 -30.64 2.76
CA ILE A 420 -6.42 -29.43 2.67
C ILE A 420 -5.03 -29.70 3.24
N LYS A 421 -3.98 -29.13 2.66
CA LYS A 421 -2.61 -29.16 3.19
C LYS A 421 -2.39 -28.05 4.22
N MET A 422 -1.28 -28.13 4.95
CA MET A 422 -1.01 -27.23 6.06
C MET A 422 0.43 -26.72 6.05
N LEU A 423 0.58 -25.42 6.22
CA LEU A 423 1.80 -24.72 6.61
C LEU A 423 1.74 -24.45 8.11
N VAL A 424 2.69 -25.00 8.87
CA VAL A 424 2.85 -24.71 10.30
C VAL A 424 3.85 -23.57 10.47
N ASP A 425 3.41 -22.48 11.10
CA ASP A 425 4.24 -21.32 11.38
C ASP A 425 4.72 -21.30 12.83
N PHE A 426 5.97 -21.68 13.04
CA PHE A 426 6.60 -21.61 14.35
C PHE A 426 7.18 -20.21 14.63
N HIS A 427 6.51 -19.43 15.46
CA HIS A 427 7.05 -18.15 15.93
C HIS A 427 8.33 -18.30 16.75
N CYS A 428 8.56 -19.47 17.35
CA CYS A 428 9.68 -19.74 18.26
C CYS A 428 9.77 -18.72 19.40
N SER A 429 8.63 -18.31 19.89
CA SER A 429 8.39 -17.44 21.04
C SER A 429 7.20 -17.96 21.84
N ASP A 430 6.91 -17.37 22.99
CA ASP A 430 5.73 -17.73 23.76
C ASP A 430 4.48 -16.93 23.40
N PHE A 431 4.63 -15.86 22.59
CA PHE A 431 3.54 -15.05 22.08
C PHE A 431 3.96 -14.34 20.79
N TRP A 432 3.25 -13.28 20.36
CA TRP A 432 3.46 -12.56 19.10
C TRP A 432 4.92 -12.23 18.82
N THR A 433 5.34 -12.50 17.59
CA THR A 433 6.55 -11.96 16.99
C THR A 433 6.20 -11.14 15.76
N ASP A 434 6.93 -10.06 15.56
CA ASP A 434 6.85 -9.14 14.44
C ASP A 434 8.26 -8.56 14.16
N PRO A 435 8.47 -7.74 13.10
CA PRO A 435 9.79 -7.22 12.76
C PRO A 435 10.47 -6.44 13.89
N SER A 436 9.70 -5.82 14.77
CA SER A 436 10.21 -5.05 15.92
C SER A 436 10.40 -5.89 17.18
N LYS A 437 9.83 -7.11 17.21
CA LYS A 437 9.72 -7.90 18.43
C LYS A 437 9.94 -9.40 18.15
N GLN A 438 11.12 -9.91 18.51
CA GLN A 438 11.54 -11.31 18.34
C GLN A 438 12.00 -11.88 19.68
N MET A 439 11.04 -12.04 20.60
CA MET A 439 11.31 -12.41 21.99
C MET A 439 11.68 -13.88 22.14
N VAL A 440 12.59 -14.13 23.08
CA VAL A 440 12.99 -15.49 23.44
C VAL A 440 11.90 -16.18 24.27
N PRO A 441 11.53 -17.45 24.02
CA PRO A 441 10.66 -18.18 24.90
C PRO A 441 11.14 -18.16 26.36
N LYS A 442 10.24 -18.07 27.34
CA LYS A 442 10.55 -18.05 28.79
C LYS A 442 11.49 -19.17 29.17
N ALA A 443 11.26 -20.37 28.62
CA ALA A 443 12.07 -21.55 28.90
C ALA A 443 13.52 -21.44 28.37
N TRP A 444 13.80 -20.56 27.40
CA TRP A 444 15.11 -20.44 26.74
C TRP A 444 15.82 -19.14 27.06
N LYS A 445 15.29 -18.31 27.98
CA LYS A 445 15.77 -16.93 28.23
C LYS A 445 17.28 -16.83 28.58
N ASP A 446 17.80 -17.87 29.23
CA ASP A 446 19.20 -17.92 29.70
C ASP A 446 20.09 -18.78 28.78
N TYR A 447 19.57 -19.26 27.63
CA TYR A 447 20.31 -20.11 26.72
C TYR A 447 21.28 -19.28 25.84
N THR A 448 22.45 -19.86 25.64
CA THR A 448 23.37 -19.42 24.58
C THR A 448 22.78 -19.73 23.18
N VAL A 449 23.35 -19.13 22.13
CA VAL A 449 22.94 -19.42 20.73
C VAL A 449 23.01 -20.92 20.42
N ASP A 450 24.01 -21.62 20.96
CA ASP A 450 24.19 -23.06 20.76
C ASP A 450 23.08 -23.89 21.45
N GLU A 451 22.72 -23.50 22.65
CA GLU A 451 21.60 -24.11 23.38
C GLU A 451 20.25 -23.82 22.77
N LYS A 452 20.04 -22.57 22.29
CA LYS A 452 18.85 -22.19 21.50
C LYS A 452 18.73 -23.04 20.24
N ALA A 453 19.83 -23.27 19.52
CA ALA A 453 19.85 -24.11 18.31
C ALA A 453 19.39 -25.55 18.62
N VAL A 454 19.86 -26.13 19.69
CA VAL A 454 19.39 -27.48 20.13
C VAL A 454 17.92 -27.45 20.54
N ALA A 455 17.50 -26.39 21.21
CA ALA A 455 16.12 -26.25 21.69
C ALA A 455 15.12 -26.07 20.55
N VAL A 456 15.43 -25.23 19.54
CA VAL A 456 14.54 -24.99 18.39
C VAL A 456 14.42 -26.22 17.49
N GLU A 457 15.54 -26.94 17.22
CA GLU A 457 15.53 -28.22 16.50
C GLU A 457 14.60 -29.22 17.16
N LYS A 458 14.78 -29.40 18.46
CA LYS A 458 13.97 -30.34 19.27
C LYS A 458 12.50 -29.93 19.30
N PHE A 459 12.21 -28.66 19.61
CA PHE A 459 10.84 -28.15 19.70
C PHE A 459 10.06 -28.35 18.41
N ILE A 460 10.63 -27.96 17.26
CA ILE A 460 9.98 -28.10 15.94
C ILE A 460 9.74 -29.58 15.64
N ASN A 461 10.74 -30.43 15.82
CA ASN A 461 10.59 -31.88 15.54
C ASN A 461 9.52 -32.54 16.40
N GLU A 462 9.54 -32.35 17.73
CA GLU A 462 8.56 -32.92 18.64
C GLU A 462 7.14 -32.39 18.40
N SER A 463 7.02 -31.10 18.10
CA SER A 463 5.75 -30.44 17.76
C SER A 463 5.14 -31.02 16.50
N LEU A 464 5.92 -31.14 15.41
CA LEU A 464 5.45 -31.71 14.15
C LEU A 464 5.00 -33.15 14.27
N ASN A 465 5.75 -33.99 15.04
CA ASN A 465 5.35 -35.36 15.34
C ASN A 465 4.05 -35.44 16.16
N THR A 466 3.70 -34.37 16.89
CA THR A 466 2.43 -34.26 17.65
C THR A 466 1.30 -33.76 16.75
N ILE A 467 1.55 -32.72 15.95
CA ILE A 467 0.58 -32.07 15.07
C ILE A 467 0.13 -33.05 13.99
N ASP A 468 1.08 -33.68 13.31
CA ASP A 468 0.82 -34.58 12.17
C ASP A 468 1.71 -35.84 12.24
N ALA A 469 1.36 -36.74 13.15
CA ALA A 469 2.04 -38.01 13.29
C ALA A 469 1.93 -38.92 12.05
N SER A 470 0.90 -38.72 11.21
CA SER A 470 0.67 -39.45 9.97
C SER A 470 1.55 -38.97 8.82
N LYS A 471 2.08 -37.75 8.92
CA LYS A 471 2.93 -37.11 7.93
C LYS A 471 2.24 -36.92 6.56
N ASP A 472 0.94 -36.61 6.58
CA ASP A 472 0.10 -36.55 5.39
C ASP A 472 -0.60 -35.20 5.20
N VAL A 473 -0.55 -34.29 6.17
CA VAL A 473 -1.19 -32.96 6.10
C VAL A 473 -0.18 -31.86 6.00
N VAL A 474 0.85 -31.86 6.89
CA VAL A 474 1.88 -30.81 6.91
C VAL A 474 2.86 -31.05 5.77
N ASP A 475 2.89 -30.16 4.81
CA ASP A 475 3.82 -30.16 3.67
C ASP A 475 4.78 -28.96 3.66
N MET A 476 4.49 -27.93 4.46
CA MET A 476 5.38 -26.79 4.66
C MET A 476 5.49 -26.41 6.14
N VAL A 477 6.65 -25.92 6.53
CA VAL A 477 6.92 -25.41 7.87
C VAL A 477 7.68 -24.10 7.79
N GLN A 478 7.12 -23.07 8.39
CA GLN A 478 7.75 -21.78 8.54
C GLN A 478 8.55 -21.75 9.83
N VAL A 479 9.84 -21.45 9.72
CA VAL A 479 10.79 -21.37 10.83
C VAL A 479 11.01 -19.90 11.18
N GLY A 480 10.25 -19.39 12.12
CA GLY A 480 10.20 -17.98 12.52
C GLY A 480 9.17 -17.18 11.73
N ASN A 481 8.56 -16.20 12.39
CA ASN A 481 7.61 -15.27 11.82
C ASN A 481 8.22 -13.86 11.71
N GLU A 482 8.16 -13.24 10.50
CA GLU A 482 8.64 -11.88 10.21
C GLU A 482 10.01 -11.55 10.81
N THR A 483 10.99 -12.38 10.51
CA THR A 483 12.28 -12.42 11.21
C THR A 483 13.26 -11.29 10.79
N THR A 484 12.80 -10.27 10.12
CA THR A 484 13.64 -9.18 9.58
C THR A 484 14.45 -8.47 10.68
N GLY A 485 13.85 -8.24 11.85
CA GLY A 485 14.50 -7.57 12.98
C GLY A 485 15.27 -8.51 13.92
N GLY A 486 15.12 -9.83 13.77
CA GLY A 486 15.76 -10.80 14.66
C GLY A 486 15.13 -12.20 14.60
N PHE A 487 15.66 -13.13 15.37
CA PHE A 487 15.08 -14.46 15.56
C PHE A 487 15.49 -15.05 16.92
N ILE A 488 14.52 -15.42 17.74
CA ILE A 488 14.72 -15.96 19.11
C ILE A 488 15.66 -15.06 19.95
N GLY A 489 15.43 -13.73 19.87
CA GLY A 489 16.21 -12.72 20.57
C GLY A 489 17.59 -12.43 19.98
N GLU A 490 18.01 -13.11 18.92
CA GLU A 490 19.27 -12.83 18.22
C GLU A 490 19.03 -11.85 17.05
N THR A 491 19.91 -10.84 16.94
CA THR A 491 19.87 -9.85 15.85
C THR A 491 21.10 -9.95 14.94
N ASN A 492 22.09 -10.74 15.31
CA ASN A 492 23.24 -11.01 14.47
C ASN A 492 22.91 -12.05 13.40
N MET A 493 23.07 -11.69 12.14
CA MET A 493 22.70 -12.54 10.99
C MET A 493 23.35 -13.94 11.04
N GLN A 494 24.58 -14.08 11.47
CA GLN A 494 25.24 -15.40 11.58
C GLN A 494 24.58 -16.25 12.68
N ALA A 495 24.23 -15.64 13.81
CA ALA A 495 23.52 -16.33 14.88
C ALA A 495 22.12 -16.76 14.44
N MET A 496 21.39 -15.85 13.78
CA MET A 496 20.06 -16.13 13.23
C MET A 496 20.11 -17.29 12.22
N CYS A 497 21.04 -17.26 11.26
CA CYS A 497 21.21 -18.31 10.27
C CYS A 497 21.57 -19.68 10.90
N LYS A 498 22.27 -19.68 12.03
CA LYS A 498 22.52 -20.89 12.81
C LYS A 498 21.21 -21.45 13.39
N LEU A 499 20.34 -20.59 13.93
CA LEU A 499 19.05 -20.97 14.47
C LEU A 499 18.08 -21.44 13.37
N PHE A 500 18.05 -20.77 12.20
CA PHE A 500 17.29 -21.23 11.04
C PHE A 500 17.76 -22.61 10.57
N SER A 501 19.06 -22.84 10.50
CA SER A 501 19.61 -24.15 10.10
C SER A 501 19.22 -25.26 11.09
N ALA A 502 19.16 -24.95 12.39
CA ALA A 502 18.72 -25.88 13.42
C ALA A 502 17.21 -26.16 13.30
N GLY A 503 16.37 -25.12 13.12
CA GLY A 503 14.95 -25.28 12.86
C GLY A 503 14.67 -26.11 11.61
N SER A 504 15.37 -25.81 10.50
CA SER A 504 15.30 -26.59 9.26
C SER A 504 15.64 -28.04 9.48
N LYS A 505 16.70 -28.32 10.27
CA LYS A 505 17.06 -29.69 10.62
C LYS A 505 15.93 -30.40 11.36
N GLY A 506 15.29 -29.71 12.32
CA GLY A 506 14.12 -30.24 13.03
C GLY A 506 12.96 -30.64 12.12
N VAL A 507 12.69 -29.82 11.09
CA VAL A 507 11.71 -30.12 10.04
C VAL A 507 12.12 -31.33 9.21
N LYS A 508 13.36 -31.37 8.70
CA LYS A 508 13.85 -32.45 7.84
C LYS A 508 14.01 -33.78 8.58
N ASP A 509 14.30 -33.75 9.86
CA ASP A 509 14.31 -34.95 10.73
C ASP A 509 12.89 -35.50 11.01
N TYR A 510 11.86 -34.60 11.00
CA TYR A 510 10.47 -35.04 11.02
C TYR A 510 10.08 -35.68 9.70
N ASN A 511 10.26 -34.98 8.59
CA ASN A 511 10.00 -35.50 7.24
C ASN A 511 10.83 -34.73 6.20
N SER A 512 11.66 -35.44 5.46
CA SER A 512 12.58 -34.88 4.45
C SER A 512 11.84 -34.16 3.31
N ASP A 513 10.59 -34.54 3.02
CA ASP A 513 9.81 -34.02 1.91
C ASP A 513 9.12 -32.69 2.23
N VAL A 514 8.93 -32.38 3.53
CA VAL A 514 8.34 -31.13 3.99
C VAL A 514 9.23 -29.95 3.64
N LYS A 515 8.64 -28.92 3.04
CA LYS A 515 9.36 -27.71 2.64
C LYS A 515 9.59 -26.78 3.83
N VAL A 516 10.79 -26.20 3.88
CA VAL A 516 11.17 -25.22 4.91
C VAL A 516 11.01 -23.82 4.36
N VAL A 517 10.21 -23.01 5.05
CA VAL A 517 9.94 -21.61 4.73
C VAL A 517 10.69 -20.72 5.74
N ILE A 518 11.42 -19.72 5.25
CA ILE A 518 11.91 -18.59 6.06
C ILE A 518 11.05 -17.38 5.72
N HIS A 519 10.60 -16.64 6.72
CA HIS A 519 9.65 -15.55 6.57
C HIS A 519 10.26 -14.20 6.96
N VAL A 520 10.15 -13.26 6.03
CA VAL A 520 10.56 -11.85 6.17
C VAL A 520 9.41 -10.92 5.76
N GLU A 521 9.55 -9.63 5.96
CA GLU A 521 8.55 -8.62 5.57
C GLU A 521 9.17 -7.47 4.78
N SER A 522 8.37 -6.48 4.39
CA SER A 522 8.81 -5.23 3.74
C SER A 522 9.57 -5.43 2.42
N PRO A 523 8.97 -6.05 1.40
CA PRO A 523 9.63 -6.24 0.10
C PRO A 523 10.10 -4.93 -0.54
N GLN A 524 9.44 -3.78 -0.28
CA GLN A 524 9.84 -2.46 -0.79
C GLN A 524 11.24 -2.01 -0.32
N LYS A 525 11.79 -2.62 0.72
CA LYS A 525 13.16 -2.36 1.21
C LYS A 525 14.21 -3.31 0.61
N ASN A 526 13.90 -4.00 -0.46
CA ASN A 526 14.70 -5.09 -1.05
C ASN A 526 15.02 -6.18 -0.02
N THR A 527 14.07 -6.49 0.85
CA THR A 527 14.29 -7.42 1.97
C THR A 527 14.52 -8.84 1.49
N LEU A 528 13.73 -9.32 0.51
CA LEU A 528 13.90 -10.68 -0.03
C LEU A 528 15.25 -10.83 -0.71
N THR A 529 15.67 -9.84 -1.51
CA THR A 529 17.00 -9.78 -2.14
C THR A 529 18.10 -9.91 -1.07
N ASN A 530 18.09 -9.05 -0.06
CA ASN A 530 19.12 -9.01 0.97
C ASN A 530 19.14 -10.28 1.83
N TRP A 531 17.95 -10.81 2.15
CA TRP A 531 17.83 -11.99 2.99
C TRP A 531 18.24 -13.27 2.24
N SER A 532 17.76 -13.48 1.01
CA SER A 532 18.18 -14.64 0.22
C SER A 532 19.70 -14.70 0.02
N ASP A 533 20.36 -13.56 -0.25
CA ASP A 533 21.82 -13.47 -0.36
C ASP A 533 22.51 -13.88 0.96
N ASN A 534 21.96 -13.47 2.12
CA ASN A 534 22.53 -13.84 3.42
C ASN A 534 22.28 -15.31 3.77
N LEU A 535 21.08 -15.84 3.53
CA LEU A 535 20.76 -17.24 3.79
C LEU A 535 21.69 -18.19 2.99
N GLU A 536 21.92 -17.87 1.72
CA GLU A 536 22.89 -18.59 0.88
C GLU A 536 24.34 -18.44 1.38
N LYS A 537 24.75 -17.23 1.73
CA LYS A 537 26.09 -16.95 2.28
C LYS A 537 26.40 -17.78 3.53
N TYR A 538 25.43 -18.00 4.37
CA TYR A 538 25.57 -18.80 5.61
C TYR A 538 25.13 -20.25 5.45
N ASN A 539 24.82 -20.70 4.21
CA ASN A 539 24.42 -22.06 3.85
C ASN A 539 23.20 -22.56 4.67
N VAL A 540 22.19 -21.73 4.86
CA VAL A 540 20.93 -22.16 5.48
C VAL A 540 20.20 -23.11 4.53
N ASN A 541 19.82 -24.29 5.04
CA ASN A 541 19.02 -25.23 4.25
C ASN A 541 17.55 -24.86 4.33
N TYR A 542 17.06 -24.05 3.37
CA TYR A 542 15.66 -23.68 3.21
C TYR A 542 15.18 -23.96 1.80
N ASP A 543 13.89 -24.09 1.60
CA ASP A 543 13.29 -24.36 0.29
C ASP A 543 12.61 -23.11 -0.27
N ILE A 544 11.95 -22.31 0.57
CA ILE A 544 11.06 -21.22 0.20
C ILE A 544 11.41 -19.96 1.01
N LEU A 545 11.47 -18.80 0.36
CA LEU A 545 11.46 -17.52 1.05
C LEU A 545 10.05 -16.91 1.00
N GLY A 546 9.39 -16.81 2.15
CA GLY A 546 8.08 -16.21 2.32
C GLY A 546 8.17 -14.72 2.68
N THR A 547 7.17 -13.96 2.28
CA THR A 547 7.07 -12.55 2.68
C THR A 547 5.65 -12.18 3.10
N SER A 548 5.51 -11.26 4.07
CA SER A 548 4.28 -10.49 4.26
C SER A 548 4.17 -9.45 3.17
N TYR A 549 2.97 -9.27 2.63
CA TYR A 549 2.66 -8.17 1.73
C TYR A 549 1.32 -7.55 2.11
N TYR A 550 1.38 -6.40 2.75
CA TYR A 550 0.22 -5.59 3.06
C TYR A 550 0.30 -4.29 2.24
N PRO A 551 -0.70 -3.98 1.38
CA PRO A 551 -0.61 -2.84 0.47
C PRO A 551 -0.57 -1.49 1.18
N TYR A 552 -0.86 -1.47 2.47
CA TYR A 552 -0.88 -0.26 3.29
C TYR A 552 0.52 0.30 3.58
N TRP A 553 1.57 -0.58 3.61
CA TRP A 553 2.92 -0.19 4.03
C TRP A 553 4.06 -1.00 3.40
N HIS A 554 3.77 -1.96 2.50
CA HIS A 554 4.80 -2.84 1.91
C HIS A 554 5.12 -2.53 0.44
N GLY A 555 4.76 -1.33 -0.05
CA GLY A 555 5.04 -0.87 -1.40
C GLY A 555 4.18 -1.53 -2.47
N THR A 556 4.59 -1.44 -3.72
CA THR A 556 3.78 -1.80 -4.88
C THR A 556 3.85 -3.30 -5.23
N LEU A 557 2.82 -3.81 -5.92
CA LEU A 557 2.81 -5.16 -6.50
C LEU A 557 3.97 -5.36 -7.49
N SER A 558 4.36 -4.32 -8.22
CA SER A 558 5.51 -4.35 -9.14
C SER A 558 6.81 -4.64 -8.39
N ASN A 559 7.02 -3.97 -7.25
CA ASN A 559 8.18 -4.24 -6.41
C ASN A 559 8.15 -5.65 -5.82
N LEU A 560 6.99 -6.10 -5.35
CA LEU A 560 6.81 -7.48 -4.87
C LEU A 560 7.20 -8.50 -5.95
N LYS A 561 6.71 -8.33 -7.19
CA LYS A 561 7.07 -9.19 -8.33
C LYS A 561 8.58 -9.26 -8.53
N LYS A 562 9.25 -8.11 -8.53
CA LYS A 562 10.70 -8.03 -8.69
C LYS A 562 11.45 -8.81 -7.60
N GLU A 563 11.05 -8.64 -6.35
CA GLU A 563 11.69 -9.31 -5.22
C GLU A 563 11.46 -10.83 -5.24
N LEU A 564 10.23 -11.29 -5.51
CA LEU A 564 9.93 -12.72 -5.66
C LEU A 564 10.75 -13.34 -6.81
N SER A 565 10.79 -12.69 -7.98
CA SER A 565 11.53 -13.15 -9.15
C SER A 565 13.04 -13.19 -8.88
N TYR A 566 13.60 -12.28 -8.07
CA TYR A 566 15.00 -12.29 -7.70
C TYR A 566 15.38 -13.59 -6.95
N VAL A 567 14.62 -13.95 -5.93
CA VAL A 567 14.86 -15.17 -5.13
C VAL A 567 14.92 -16.40 -6.02
N GLN A 568 13.97 -16.53 -6.94
CA GLN A 568 13.86 -17.68 -7.84
C GLN A 568 14.98 -17.73 -8.87
N THR A 569 15.25 -16.63 -9.54
CA THR A 569 16.21 -16.58 -10.64
C THR A 569 17.66 -16.57 -10.16
N LYS A 570 17.92 -15.94 -9.02
CA LYS A 570 19.27 -15.79 -8.48
C LYS A 570 19.72 -17.00 -7.66
N HIS A 571 18.81 -17.53 -6.83
CA HIS A 571 19.15 -18.55 -5.83
C HIS A 571 18.52 -19.91 -6.13
N ASN A 572 17.64 -20.00 -7.14
CA ASN A 572 16.87 -21.21 -7.47
C ASN A 572 16.11 -21.73 -6.23
N LYS A 573 15.50 -20.79 -5.49
CA LYS A 573 14.62 -21.05 -4.36
C LYS A 573 13.22 -20.60 -4.70
N ASP A 574 12.23 -21.27 -4.16
CA ASP A 574 10.85 -20.85 -4.31
C ASP A 574 10.57 -19.60 -3.47
N ALA A 575 9.56 -18.81 -3.87
CA ALA A 575 9.11 -17.64 -3.14
C ALA A 575 7.59 -17.56 -3.14
N MET A 576 6.99 -16.98 -2.10
CA MET A 576 5.53 -16.80 -1.99
C MET A 576 5.16 -15.69 -1.01
N VAL A 577 3.91 -15.27 -1.04
CA VAL A 577 3.32 -14.39 -0.03
C VAL A 577 2.67 -15.26 1.06
N VAL A 578 3.19 -15.20 2.28
CA VAL A 578 2.70 -16.00 3.42
C VAL A 578 1.73 -15.24 4.32
N GLU A 579 1.64 -13.93 4.16
CA GLU A 579 0.67 -13.08 4.84
C GLU A 579 0.24 -11.92 3.96
N THR A 580 -1.07 -11.70 3.89
CA THR A 580 -1.71 -10.52 3.34
C THR A 580 -3.12 -10.38 3.90
N SER A 581 -3.68 -9.19 3.87
CA SER A 581 -5.09 -8.93 4.10
C SER A 581 -5.52 -7.63 3.44
N TYR A 582 -6.82 -7.42 3.29
CA TYR A 582 -7.39 -6.16 2.81
C TYR A 582 -8.69 -5.87 3.53
N ALA A 583 -8.87 -4.62 3.97
CA ALA A 583 -10.09 -4.20 4.65
C ALA A 583 -11.28 -4.14 3.68
N TYR A 584 -12.41 -4.73 4.07
CA TYR A 584 -13.66 -4.60 3.32
C TYR A 584 -14.53 -3.43 3.83
N THR A 585 -14.15 -2.85 4.96
CA THR A 585 -14.75 -1.65 5.57
C THR A 585 -13.72 -0.97 6.46
N LEU A 586 -13.95 0.30 6.82
CA LEU A 586 -13.18 0.99 7.86
C LEU A 586 -13.90 1.02 9.22
N ASP A 587 -15.09 0.43 9.31
CA ASP A 587 -15.83 0.33 10.56
C ASP A 587 -15.10 -0.61 11.54
N ASP A 588 -15.28 -0.34 12.83
CA ASP A 588 -14.79 -1.15 13.94
C ASP A 588 -16.02 -1.82 14.58
N SER A 589 -16.04 -3.15 14.53
CA SER A 589 -17.21 -3.91 14.98
C SER A 589 -17.16 -4.32 16.44
N ASP A 590 -15.98 -4.33 17.08
CA ASP A 590 -15.84 -4.80 18.46
C ASP A 590 -15.48 -3.70 19.47
N GLY A 591 -15.17 -2.50 18.99
CA GLY A 591 -14.75 -1.36 19.80
C GLY A 591 -13.26 -1.40 20.20
N HIS A 592 -12.49 -2.33 19.64
CA HIS A 592 -11.04 -2.42 19.81
C HIS A 592 -10.35 -2.00 18.51
N GLY A 593 -9.77 -0.80 18.47
CA GLY A 593 -9.33 -0.12 17.24
C GLY A 593 -8.51 -0.97 16.28
N ASN A 594 -8.94 -1.00 15.03
CA ASN A 594 -8.34 -1.74 13.94
C ASN A 594 -6.97 -1.19 13.49
N THR A 595 -6.11 -2.07 12.96
CA THR A 595 -4.81 -1.69 12.36
C THR A 595 -5.02 -0.88 11.08
N VAL A 596 -6.03 -1.20 10.28
CA VAL A 596 -6.44 -0.44 9.10
C VAL A 596 -7.66 0.39 9.44
N ARG A 597 -7.51 1.70 9.41
CA ARG A 597 -8.57 2.68 9.75
C ARG A 597 -8.31 3.98 9.01
N GLU A 598 -9.26 4.89 9.03
CA GLU A 598 -9.12 6.21 8.40
C GLU A 598 -7.85 6.93 8.90
N GLY A 599 -7.06 7.45 7.98
CA GLY A 599 -5.82 8.19 8.25
C GLY A 599 -4.61 7.36 8.68
N ASN A 600 -4.65 6.03 8.56
CA ASN A 600 -3.55 5.15 8.96
C ASN A 600 -2.83 4.46 7.78
N ASN A 601 -2.88 5.06 6.60
CA ASN A 601 -2.14 4.57 5.44
C ASN A 601 -0.81 5.29 5.33
N ASP A 602 0.26 4.56 5.01
CA ASP A 602 1.55 5.13 4.63
C ASP A 602 1.43 5.76 3.23
N ASP A 603 2.11 6.88 2.97
CA ASP A 603 2.10 7.55 1.65
C ASP A 603 2.70 6.68 0.53
N SER A 604 3.48 5.65 0.88
CA SER A 604 4.01 4.64 -0.05
C SER A 604 3.04 3.48 -0.34
N ALA A 605 1.82 3.52 0.21
CA ALA A 605 0.89 2.39 0.14
C ALA A 605 0.26 2.22 -1.25
N ASP A 606 0.12 0.95 -1.66
CA ASP A 606 -0.56 0.52 -2.88
C ASP A 606 -2.04 0.10 -2.60
N ALA A 607 -2.61 0.58 -1.49
CA ALA A 607 -3.99 0.33 -1.11
C ALA A 607 -4.94 1.25 -1.89
N THR A 608 -5.03 1.04 -3.20
CA THR A 608 -5.78 1.89 -4.13
C THR A 608 -7.23 1.46 -4.32
N GLU A 609 -7.56 0.24 -3.93
CA GLU A 609 -8.92 -0.28 -4.06
C GLU A 609 -9.85 0.31 -2.97
N PRO A 610 -11.13 0.55 -3.24
CA PRO A 610 -12.06 0.96 -2.21
C PRO A 610 -12.16 -0.05 -1.06
N PHE A 611 -12.31 0.42 0.17
CA PHE A 611 -12.55 -0.45 1.34
C PHE A 611 -13.98 -0.99 1.32
N THR A 612 -14.20 -1.97 0.44
CA THR A 612 -15.46 -2.67 0.21
C THR A 612 -15.17 -4.14 -0.04
N VAL A 613 -16.19 -5.00 0.02
CA VAL A 613 -16.07 -6.42 -0.33
C VAL A 613 -15.53 -6.60 -1.75
N GLN A 614 -15.97 -5.77 -2.69
CA GLN A 614 -15.46 -5.77 -4.07
C GLN A 614 -13.98 -5.33 -4.12
N GLY A 615 -13.62 -4.27 -3.41
CA GLY A 615 -12.23 -3.79 -3.39
C GLY A 615 -11.28 -4.82 -2.76
N GLN A 616 -11.70 -5.51 -1.68
CA GLN A 616 -10.98 -6.63 -1.10
C GLN A 616 -10.74 -7.74 -2.13
N ALA A 617 -11.77 -8.10 -2.90
CA ALA A 617 -11.67 -9.12 -3.93
C ALA A 617 -10.78 -8.68 -5.10
N THR A 618 -10.88 -7.42 -5.53
CA THR A 618 -10.04 -6.86 -6.60
C THR A 618 -8.57 -6.86 -6.19
N PHE A 619 -8.26 -6.40 -4.97
CA PHE A 619 -6.91 -6.46 -4.44
C PHE A 619 -6.36 -7.90 -4.43
N MET A 620 -7.13 -8.85 -3.89
CA MET A 620 -6.71 -10.25 -3.84
C MET A 620 -6.46 -10.85 -5.23
N ARG A 621 -7.34 -10.56 -6.19
CA ARG A 621 -7.15 -10.96 -7.59
C ARG A 621 -5.85 -10.40 -8.16
N ASN A 622 -5.58 -9.12 -7.93
CA ASN A 622 -4.39 -8.46 -8.45
C ASN A 622 -3.10 -8.98 -7.79
N LEU A 623 -3.14 -9.25 -6.50
CA LEU A 623 -2.04 -9.89 -5.78
C LEU A 623 -1.77 -11.31 -6.30
N ILE A 624 -2.79 -12.14 -6.43
CA ILE A 624 -2.67 -13.51 -6.98
C ILE A 624 -2.07 -13.47 -8.38
N ASN A 625 -2.53 -12.55 -9.23
CA ASN A 625 -1.97 -12.36 -10.57
C ASN A 625 -0.48 -11.97 -10.52
N ALA A 626 -0.12 -11.01 -9.67
CA ALA A 626 1.26 -10.55 -9.54
C ALA A 626 2.21 -11.66 -9.04
N VAL A 627 1.77 -12.44 -8.06
CA VAL A 627 2.55 -13.58 -7.54
C VAL A 627 2.68 -14.67 -8.59
N ASN A 628 1.59 -15.01 -9.31
CA ASN A 628 1.61 -15.97 -10.41
C ASN A 628 2.55 -15.55 -11.56
N GLU A 629 2.49 -14.28 -11.98
CA GLU A 629 3.39 -13.73 -13.02
C GLU A 629 4.86 -13.72 -12.59
N ALA A 630 5.12 -13.56 -11.29
CA ALA A 630 6.48 -13.67 -10.74
C ALA A 630 6.97 -15.13 -10.66
N GLY A 631 6.13 -16.13 -10.94
CA GLY A 631 6.41 -17.55 -10.73
C GLY A 631 6.35 -17.97 -9.26
N GLY A 632 5.74 -17.16 -8.39
CA GLY A 632 5.58 -17.47 -6.96
C GLY A 632 4.63 -18.63 -6.72
N LEU A 633 4.82 -19.35 -5.61
CA LEU A 633 4.06 -20.56 -5.30
C LEU A 633 2.61 -20.28 -4.91
N GLY A 634 2.31 -19.11 -4.33
CA GLY A 634 0.96 -18.82 -3.85
C GLY A 634 0.87 -17.68 -2.85
N VAL A 635 -0.32 -17.54 -2.29
CA VAL A 635 -0.70 -16.47 -1.36
C VAL A 635 -1.46 -17.05 -0.18
N TYR A 636 -1.16 -16.59 1.03
CA TYR A 636 -1.95 -16.85 2.24
C TYR A 636 -2.62 -15.57 2.72
N TYR A 637 -3.95 -15.61 2.87
CA TYR A 637 -4.70 -14.56 3.53
C TYR A 637 -4.63 -14.71 5.04
N TRP A 638 -4.25 -13.66 5.75
CA TRP A 638 -4.07 -13.69 7.19
C TRP A 638 -5.39 -13.38 7.92
N GLU A 639 -5.82 -14.30 8.77
CA GLU A 639 -6.96 -14.21 9.67
C GLU A 639 -8.31 -13.80 9.02
N PRO A 640 -8.74 -14.47 7.94
CA PRO A 640 -10.02 -14.18 7.30
C PRO A 640 -11.23 -14.43 8.21
N ALA A 641 -11.05 -15.18 9.28
CA ALA A 641 -12.07 -15.60 10.21
C ALA A 641 -12.04 -14.87 11.56
N TRP A 642 -11.14 -13.92 11.75
CA TRP A 642 -11.05 -13.19 13.02
C TRP A 642 -12.03 -12.02 13.03
N ILE A 643 -13.25 -12.30 13.47
CA ILE A 643 -14.36 -11.34 13.57
C ILE A 643 -14.67 -11.02 15.04
N THR A 644 -15.58 -10.09 15.26
CA THR A 644 -16.00 -9.72 16.62
C THR A 644 -16.73 -10.87 17.36
N VAL A 645 -16.47 -11.04 18.64
CA VAL A 645 -17.26 -11.96 19.50
C VAL A 645 -18.59 -11.34 19.92
N GLY A 646 -18.77 -10.03 19.71
CA GLY A 646 -20.02 -9.33 20.00
C GLY A 646 -20.03 -7.98 19.35
N ASP A 647 -20.86 -7.84 18.32
CA ASP A 647 -20.97 -6.64 17.49
C ASP A 647 -21.47 -5.43 18.31
N THR A 648 -20.75 -4.31 18.19
CA THR A 648 -21.07 -3.01 18.80
C THR A 648 -21.66 -2.02 17.81
N THR A 649 -21.67 -2.33 16.51
CA THR A 649 -22.12 -1.41 15.45
C THR A 649 -23.60 -1.11 15.56
N GLY A 650 -23.96 0.17 15.33
CA GLY A 650 -25.34 0.62 15.36
C GLY A 650 -26.01 0.64 16.75
N LEU A 651 -25.28 0.28 17.81
CA LEU A 651 -25.80 0.34 19.19
C LEU A 651 -25.74 1.78 19.74
N SER A 652 -26.54 2.07 20.76
CA SER A 652 -26.35 3.32 21.52
C SER A 652 -25.04 3.28 22.29
N GLU A 653 -24.43 4.43 22.57
CA GLU A 653 -23.16 4.52 23.31
C GLU A 653 -23.17 3.68 24.62
N GLU A 654 -24.24 3.79 25.43
CA GLU A 654 -24.38 3.00 26.67
C GLU A 654 -24.42 1.47 26.40
N THR A 655 -25.10 1.05 25.33
CA THR A 655 -25.22 -0.38 24.98
C THR A 655 -23.93 -0.91 24.37
N ALA A 656 -23.25 -0.10 23.54
CA ALA A 656 -21.94 -0.44 22.94
C ALA A 656 -20.89 -0.60 24.02
N GLU A 657 -20.80 0.32 24.98
CA GLU A 657 -19.89 0.21 26.14
C GLU A 657 -20.14 -1.06 26.95
N ALA A 658 -21.42 -1.34 27.25
CA ALA A 658 -21.79 -2.56 27.98
C ALA A 658 -21.41 -3.84 27.20
N ARG A 659 -21.57 -3.83 25.88
CA ARG A 659 -21.17 -4.92 24.99
C ARG A 659 -19.65 -5.08 24.97
N TYR A 660 -18.91 -4.00 24.81
CA TYR A 660 -17.44 -3.99 24.85
C TYR A 660 -16.91 -4.59 26.16
N GLU A 661 -17.47 -4.16 27.30
CA GLU A 661 -17.08 -4.72 28.62
C GLU A 661 -17.46 -6.21 28.78
N ALA A 662 -18.48 -6.69 28.08
CA ALA A 662 -18.79 -8.12 28.02
C ALA A 662 -17.80 -8.87 27.12
N ASN A 663 -17.46 -8.30 25.96
CA ASN A 663 -16.46 -8.84 25.03
C ASN A 663 -15.08 -9.00 25.73
N LYS A 664 -14.64 -7.98 26.47
CA LYS A 664 -13.39 -8.04 27.24
C LYS A 664 -13.29 -9.26 28.16
N LYS A 665 -14.38 -9.65 28.80
CA LYS A 665 -14.41 -10.84 29.66
C LYS A 665 -14.27 -12.12 28.84
N ILE A 666 -14.87 -12.18 27.65
CA ILE A 666 -14.74 -13.34 26.75
C ILE A 666 -13.32 -13.43 26.24
N TRP A 667 -12.73 -12.31 25.77
CA TRP A 667 -11.35 -12.28 25.31
C TRP A 667 -10.35 -12.75 26.37
N GLU A 668 -10.52 -12.31 27.63
CA GLU A 668 -9.71 -12.77 28.76
C GLU A 668 -9.88 -14.25 29.03
N GLU A 669 -11.11 -14.77 29.01
CA GLU A 669 -11.41 -16.16 29.37
C GLU A 669 -11.06 -17.14 28.25
N LYS A 670 -11.36 -16.79 26.99
CA LYS A 670 -11.26 -17.70 25.86
C LYS A 670 -9.98 -17.48 25.03
N GLY A 671 -9.42 -16.29 25.07
CA GLY A 671 -8.24 -15.92 24.28
C GLY A 671 -8.53 -15.57 22.81
N SER A 672 -9.79 -15.23 22.48
CA SER A 672 -10.19 -14.85 21.13
C SER A 672 -9.85 -13.40 20.75
N GLY A 673 -9.49 -12.54 21.70
CA GLY A 673 -8.95 -11.22 21.41
C GLY A 673 -7.47 -11.27 21.01
N TRP A 674 -6.95 -10.15 20.50
CA TRP A 674 -5.54 -9.99 20.10
C TRP A 674 -4.57 -10.38 21.23
N ALA A 675 -4.88 -9.98 22.45
CA ALA A 675 -4.18 -10.38 23.66
C ALA A 675 -5.11 -10.37 24.87
N SER A 676 -4.79 -11.14 25.88
CA SER A 676 -5.37 -11.05 27.22
C SER A 676 -4.45 -10.25 28.16
N SER A 677 -4.95 -9.80 29.32
CA SER A 677 -4.13 -9.13 30.32
C SER A 677 -2.99 -10.01 30.87
N TYR A 678 -3.17 -11.34 30.82
CA TYR A 678 -2.17 -12.32 31.27
C TYR A 678 -0.90 -12.33 30.44
N SER A 679 -0.97 -11.86 29.18
CA SER A 679 0.20 -11.71 28.29
C SER A 679 1.27 -10.77 28.87
N GLY A 680 0.90 -9.90 29.82
CA GLY A 680 1.80 -9.02 30.55
C GLY A 680 2.90 -9.73 31.37
N GLU A 681 2.76 -11.03 31.65
CA GLU A 681 3.84 -11.82 32.24
C GLU A 681 5.01 -11.98 31.26
N TYR A 682 4.72 -12.13 29.97
CA TYR A 682 5.73 -12.34 28.94
C TYR A 682 6.07 -11.04 28.20
N ASP A 683 5.07 -10.29 27.80
CA ASP A 683 5.20 -9.05 27.01
C ASP A 683 4.54 -7.83 27.71
N PRO A 684 5.14 -7.30 28.77
CA PRO A 684 4.53 -6.22 29.56
C PRO A 684 4.54 -4.86 28.87
N LYS A 685 5.30 -4.69 27.78
CA LYS A 685 5.48 -3.39 27.13
C LYS A 685 4.51 -3.14 25.98
N ASP A 686 4.03 -4.20 25.35
CA ASP A 686 3.13 -4.17 24.20
C ASP A 686 1.86 -4.98 24.48
N ALA A 687 1.82 -6.26 24.19
CA ALA A 687 0.62 -7.08 24.32
C ALA A 687 -0.03 -7.00 25.71
N GLY A 688 0.75 -7.04 26.77
CA GLY A 688 0.26 -6.90 28.14
C GLY A 688 -0.17 -5.47 28.53
N LYS A 689 0.05 -4.47 27.65
CA LYS A 689 -0.39 -3.10 27.85
C LYS A 689 -1.63 -2.77 27.00
N TRP A 690 -1.68 -3.31 25.78
CA TRP A 690 -2.68 -3.00 24.77
C TRP A 690 -3.59 -4.19 24.45
N TYR A 691 -3.86 -5.03 25.43
CA TYR A 691 -4.75 -6.19 25.26
C TYR A 691 -6.18 -5.75 24.93
N GLY A 692 -6.90 -6.60 24.17
CA GLY A 692 -8.26 -6.32 23.74
C GLY A 692 -8.74 -7.27 22.66
N GLY A 693 -9.68 -6.81 21.84
CA GLY A 693 -10.35 -7.55 20.80
C GLY A 693 -9.55 -7.81 19.55
N SER A 694 -10.24 -8.02 18.44
CA SER A 694 -9.60 -8.16 17.14
C SER A 694 -9.12 -6.81 16.64
N ALA A 695 -7.84 -6.72 16.28
CA ALA A 695 -7.30 -5.53 15.63
C ALA A 695 -7.47 -5.56 14.08
N VAL A 696 -8.20 -6.56 13.54
CA VAL A 696 -8.32 -6.84 12.10
C VAL A 696 -9.72 -7.36 11.67
N ASP A 697 -10.74 -7.19 12.51
CA ASP A 697 -12.10 -7.65 12.22
C ASP A 697 -12.65 -7.06 10.91
N ASN A 698 -12.25 -5.86 10.56
CA ASN A 698 -12.60 -5.20 9.30
C ASN A 698 -11.83 -5.72 8.06
N GLN A 699 -10.90 -6.65 8.25
CA GLN A 699 -10.16 -7.32 7.18
C GLN A 699 -10.60 -8.77 6.98
N ALA A 700 -11.54 -9.24 7.78
CA ALA A 700 -12.10 -10.59 7.68
C ALA A 700 -12.82 -10.83 6.34
N MET A 701 -13.07 -12.10 6.01
CA MET A 701 -13.91 -12.53 4.89
C MET A 701 -15.27 -13.06 5.38
N PHE A 702 -15.64 -12.70 6.59
CA PHE A 702 -16.95 -12.91 7.20
C PHE A 702 -17.41 -11.60 7.81
N TYR A 703 -18.73 -11.34 7.73
CA TYR A 703 -19.34 -10.21 8.40
C TYR A 703 -19.36 -10.38 9.93
N PRO A 704 -19.59 -9.31 10.70
CA PRO A 704 -19.65 -9.41 12.17
C PRO A 704 -20.70 -10.40 12.70
N ASP A 705 -21.74 -10.70 11.90
CA ASP A 705 -22.76 -11.70 12.22
C ASP A 705 -22.34 -13.15 11.89
N GLY A 706 -21.10 -13.33 11.38
CA GLY A 706 -20.51 -14.61 10.99
C GLY A 706 -20.90 -15.09 9.59
N THR A 707 -21.67 -14.36 8.81
CA THR A 707 -22.01 -14.74 7.43
C THR A 707 -20.81 -14.51 6.50
N ALA A 708 -20.46 -15.48 5.67
CA ALA A 708 -19.39 -15.35 4.70
C ALA A 708 -19.66 -14.19 3.73
N THR A 709 -18.67 -13.31 3.52
CA THR A 709 -18.77 -12.23 2.53
C THR A 709 -18.59 -12.79 1.11
N ALA A 710 -19.12 -12.09 0.11
CA ALA A 710 -18.86 -12.44 -1.28
C ALA A 710 -17.35 -12.40 -1.63
N GLY A 711 -16.54 -11.63 -0.87
CA GLY A 711 -15.08 -11.55 -1.02
C GLY A 711 -14.39 -12.91 -0.99
N LEU A 712 -14.90 -13.86 -0.19
CA LEU A 712 -14.36 -15.21 -0.12
C LEU A 712 -14.45 -15.97 -1.46
N LYS A 713 -15.37 -15.62 -2.36
CA LYS A 713 -15.51 -16.24 -3.68
C LYS A 713 -14.32 -15.92 -4.62
N VAL A 714 -13.50 -14.93 -4.30
CA VAL A 714 -12.34 -14.55 -5.12
C VAL A 714 -11.44 -15.73 -5.43
N TRP A 715 -11.25 -16.64 -4.50
CA TRP A 715 -10.38 -17.81 -4.65
C TRP A 715 -10.84 -18.79 -5.74
N ASN A 716 -12.15 -18.91 -5.94
CA ASN A 716 -12.72 -19.66 -7.05
C ASN A 716 -12.69 -18.81 -8.33
N TYR A 717 -13.06 -17.55 -8.25
CA TYR A 717 -13.24 -16.70 -9.42
C TYR A 717 -11.93 -16.33 -10.13
N VAL A 718 -10.78 -16.32 -9.44
CA VAL A 718 -9.48 -16.18 -10.13
C VAL A 718 -9.16 -17.34 -11.06
N LYS A 719 -9.79 -18.52 -10.88
CA LYS A 719 -9.66 -19.70 -11.75
C LYS A 719 -10.71 -19.72 -12.86
N THR A 720 -11.92 -19.27 -12.58
CA THR A 720 -13.09 -19.45 -13.45
C THR A 720 -13.61 -18.16 -14.08
N GLY A 721 -13.23 -17.00 -13.57
CA GLY A 721 -13.95 -15.76 -13.77
C GLY A 721 -15.24 -15.73 -12.93
N ALA A 722 -15.70 -14.54 -12.56
CA ALA A 722 -16.98 -14.38 -11.87
C ALA A 722 -18.12 -14.84 -12.79
N LYS A 723 -19.17 -15.46 -12.24
CA LYS A 723 -20.41 -15.71 -12.98
C LYS A 723 -21.15 -14.39 -13.15
N VAL A 724 -20.75 -13.61 -14.13
CA VAL A 724 -21.22 -12.25 -14.34
C VAL A 724 -22.55 -12.26 -15.06
N THR A 725 -23.50 -11.46 -14.59
CA THR A 725 -24.70 -11.09 -15.35
C THR A 725 -24.38 -10.14 -16.51
N LYS A 726 -23.22 -9.45 -16.47
CA LYS A 726 -22.68 -8.67 -17.60
C LYS A 726 -21.48 -9.39 -18.19
N ILE A 727 -21.55 -9.63 -19.49
CA ILE A 727 -20.47 -10.24 -20.28
C ILE A 727 -19.47 -9.12 -20.58
N GLY A 728 -18.25 -9.26 -20.07
CA GLY A 728 -17.11 -8.39 -20.39
C GLY A 728 -16.14 -9.11 -21.34
N VAL A 729 -15.50 -8.36 -22.22
CA VAL A 729 -14.45 -8.89 -23.10
C VAL A 729 -13.18 -9.07 -22.27
N GLU A 730 -12.64 -10.29 -22.25
CA GLU A 730 -11.41 -10.63 -21.55
C GLU A 730 -10.20 -10.60 -22.49
N ASP A 731 -10.37 -11.07 -23.71
CA ASP A 731 -9.31 -11.10 -24.72
C ASP A 731 -9.91 -11.00 -26.13
N ILE A 732 -9.15 -10.41 -27.04
CA ILE A 732 -9.45 -10.38 -28.47
C ILE A 732 -8.26 -11.01 -29.18
N GLU A 733 -8.47 -12.17 -29.79
CA GLU A 733 -7.43 -12.85 -30.56
C GLU A 733 -7.07 -12.02 -31.80
N THR A 734 -5.88 -11.42 -31.80
CA THR A 734 -5.37 -10.67 -32.96
C THR A 734 -4.66 -11.60 -33.92
N ALA A 735 -5.04 -11.56 -35.21
CA ALA A 735 -4.38 -12.31 -36.25
C ALA A 735 -3.19 -11.55 -36.84
N ASP A 736 -2.04 -12.17 -36.91
CA ASP A 736 -0.90 -11.65 -37.66
C ASP A 736 -1.21 -11.68 -39.16
N VAL A 737 -1.29 -10.49 -39.78
CA VAL A 737 -1.53 -10.35 -41.20
C VAL A 737 -0.26 -9.96 -41.92
N THR A 738 0.27 -10.80 -42.77
CA THR A 738 1.44 -10.52 -43.60
C THR A 738 1.04 -10.14 -45.00
N SER A 739 1.62 -9.07 -45.55
CA SER A 739 1.44 -8.65 -46.94
C SER A 739 2.78 -8.33 -47.59
N GLU A 740 2.85 -8.45 -48.89
CA GLU A 740 4.02 -7.98 -49.66
C GLU A 740 3.99 -6.44 -49.79
N ALA A 741 5.12 -5.82 -49.74
CA ALA A 741 5.24 -4.36 -49.83
C ALA A 741 4.55 -3.83 -51.10
N GLY A 742 3.58 -2.92 -50.94
CA GLY A 742 2.82 -2.29 -52.03
C GLY A 742 1.50 -3.00 -52.37
N LYS A 743 1.10 -4.06 -51.66
CA LYS A 743 -0.23 -4.67 -51.79
C LYS A 743 -1.15 -4.23 -50.65
N GLU A 744 -2.43 -4.12 -50.93
CA GLU A 744 -3.46 -3.91 -49.91
C GLU A 744 -3.47 -5.08 -48.91
N ILE A 745 -3.61 -4.78 -47.63
CA ILE A 745 -3.78 -5.77 -46.56
C ILE A 745 -5.28 -6.07 -46.42
N GLU A 746 -5.66 -7.30 -46.65
CA GLU A 746 -7.00 -7.76 -46.27
C GLU A 746 -7.00 -8.15 -44.79
N LEU A 747 -7.68 -7.36 -43.97
CA LEU A 747 -7.91 -7.66 -42.57
C LEU A 747 -8.98 -8.78 -42.46
N PRO A 748 -8.87 -9.64 -41.44
CA PRO A 748 -9.94 -10.60 -41.13
C PRO A 748 -11.25 -9.84 -40.88
N LYS A 749 -12.36 -10.40 -41.36
CA LYS A 749 -13.69 -9.81 -41.18
C LYS A 749 -14.24 -10.02 -39.78
N THR A 750 -13.71 -10.99 -39.06
CA THR A 750 -14.10 -11.38 -37.72
C THR A 750 -12.85 -11.67 -36.89
N VAL A 751 -12.94 -11.52 -35.60
CA VAL A 751 -11.92 -11.88 -34.61
C VAL A 751 -12.58 -12.75 -33.54
N ASN A 752 -11.81 -13.64 -32.92
CA ASN A 752 -12.27 -14.37 -31.76
C ASN A 752 -12.20 -13.47 -30.54
N VAL A 753 -13.28 -13.37 -29.80
CA VAL A 753 -13.39 -12.62 -28.56
C VAL A 753 -13.64 -13.59 -27.42
N THR A 754 -12.77 -13.59 -26.44
CA THR A 754 -12.94 -14.34 -25.20
C THR A 754 -13.64 -13.46 -24.18
N TYR A 755 -14.71 -13.94 -23.60
CA TYR A 755 -15.46 -13.26 -22.55
C TYR A 755 -15.08 -13.84 -21.17
N ASN A 756 -15.22 -13.04 -20.14
CA ASN A 756 -15.01 -13.43 -18.74
C ASN A 756 -15.89 -14.60 -18.26
N THR A 757 -16.79 -15.10 -19.10
CA THR A 757 -17.59 -16.32 -18.92
C THR A 757 -16.97 -17.55 -19.57
N GLU A 758 -15.72 -17.49 -20.05
CA GLU A 758 -15.05 -18.52 -20.89
C GLU A 758 -15.76 -18.82 -22.23
N LYS A 759 -16.75 -18.01 -22.57
CA LYS A 759 -17.45 -18.15 -23.85
C LYS A 759 -16.64 -17.47 -24.94
N VAL A 760 -16.20 -18.21 -25.94
CA VAL A 760 -15.55 -17.69 -27.14
C VAL A 760 -16.60 -17.47 -28.21
N GLU A 761 -16.68 -16.28 -28.75
CA GLU A 761 -17.57 -15.93 -29.86
C GLU A 761 -16.76 -15.29 -30.99
N GLU A 762 -17.13 -15.64 -32.24
CA GLU A 762 -16.60 -15.00 -33.44
C GLU A 762 -17.41 -13.73 -33.72
N ASN A 763 -16.78 -12.55 -33.68
CA ASN A 763 -17.39 -11.24 -33.91
C ASN A 763 -16.71 -10.46 -35.03
#